data_6b20f805d1322799ad97b178437d6043
#
_entry.id   6b20f805d1322799ad97b178437d6043
#
_cell.length_a   1.000
_cell.length_b   1.000
_cell.length_c   1.000
_cell.angle_alpha   90.00
_cell.angle_beta   90.00
_cell.angle_gamma   90.00
#
_symmetry.space_group_name_H-M   'P 1'
#
loop_
_entity.id
_entity.type
_entity.pdbx_description
1 polymer ?
#
loop_
_entity_poly.entity_id
_entity_poly.type
_entity_poly.pdbx_seq_one_letter_code
_entity_poly.pdbx_strand_id
1 'polypeptide(L)'
;MRVAALLLVTLPTVALGQHAYNSPGQFDPAVPTPRSVLGYEVGDRFTPHHMLMRYVDRLAATSRRLHVDTVAHTFEGRESVLVIATSEANHARLDQIIADARRVGSAAPDAAAAAARMPAIAWLGYTVHGGEASGTEAAIALMYQLAAGRDAATQAILDSVVVLIDPVQNPDGHERHVQDVNRARGALGIPTLPGAMIHQGNWPGPRTSHYYFDLNRDWFLHSHPETRGRVATFTTWYPHVAVDLHEMGSSSTYFFAPPMEPVNKNVHESILRWWDVYAAANAAAFDQHGWPYFRREGYDEFYPGYGVSWPILTGAVGMTYEQASSSGGAIRRADGTVMTLRDAAHHHYTAAWATITTTAQRRSERVRDYAAFRQSAITDASRGGMRAVIIGQDGQGRADSLARRLLANGIVVRRLTGAADVRDATPYGGGTGGARIPAGSYVVDFAQPQGRLAKALLEPDAQLDSSFIRQELESRRTNQPERFYDVTAWSMPYTFRVNAWWTRGPVAGADELPSTFGASGQGQPAAPGNGRFGYAFEPGSETSTRMLATLLRDSARVWYAQRGFRVGDARFPHGAFVVRAAANDSSIHDVVRRAAAASGARVAPLNSALVDEGTDLGSNSVIPIHIPRVALVGGSSVNGNSFGFAWYAFDQRIGYPVTTIAATSMSAGMLANFDVVVIPSAGGGFDNVLGDGGRAALASWVRAGGVLVTLDGATAWLAGERTGISRLRLRRDTTRADSAMGAPLPADVPGAILRTMVDTLSPLLAGVRETEVPVLMFSDRNYRVPNDLRAGEAVIRYAPENRLRLAGYLWPEVPARVAGSPYLWTERVGSGRVIAFAGDPNFRDMWRGLLPVFANAILLGRSF
;
A
#
# COMPACT_ATOMS: atom_id res chain seq x y z
N MET A 1 15.86 -24.22 81.63
CA MET A 1 15.97 -24.78 80.25
C MET A 1 14.62 -24.46 79.53
N ARG A 2 14.61 -23.49 78.64
CA ARG A 2 13.44 -23.20 77.79
C ARG A 2 13.81 -23.66 76.37
N VAL A 3 13.09 -24.64 75.89
CA VAL A 3 13.18 -25.14 74.51
C VAL A 3 12.37 -24.22 73.64
N ALA A 4 13.01 -23.49 72.75
CA ALA A 4 12.35 -22.71 71.69
C ALA A 4 12.04 -23.65 70.54
N ALA A 5 10.75 -23.90 70.26
CA ALA A 5 10.30 -24.59 69.07
C ALA A 5 10.32 -23.64 67.89
N LEU A 6 11.18 -23.92 66.91
CA LEU A 6 11.23 -23.24 65.63
C LEU A 6 10.09 -23.78 64.73
N LEU A 7 9.04 -22.96 64.55
CA LEU A 7 8.02 -23.27 63.55
C LEU A 7 8.60 -22.96 62.15
N LEU A 8 8.93 -23.97 61.36
CA LEU A 8 9.19 -23.82 59.95
C LEU A 8 7.85 -23.60 59.22
N VAL A 9 7.58 -22.34 58.89
CA VAL A 9 6.50 -22.00 57.99
C VAL A 9 6.99 -22.31 56.56
N THR A 10 6.59 -23.48 56.03
CA THR A 10 6.75 -23.75 54.61
C THR A 10 5.74 -22.89 53.87
N LEU A 11 6.17 -21.76 53.37
CA LEU A 11 5.44 -21.03 52.34
C LEU A 11 5.30 -21.96 51.12
N PRO A 12 4.09 -22.21 50.62
CA PRO A 12 3.95 -22.93 49.37
C PRO A 12 4.68 -22.09 48.33
N THR A 13 5.73 -22.63 47.73
CA THR A 13 6.25 -22.16 46.47
C THR A 13 5.09 -22.25 45.48
N VAL A 14 4.37 -21.18 45.29
CA VAL A 14 3.49 -21.04 44.14
C VAL A 14 4.44 -21.25 42.97
N ALA A 15 4.44 -22.47 42.40
CA ALA A 15 4.96 -22.67 41.09
C ALA A 15 4.29 -21.59 40.25
N LEU A 16 5.09 -20.62 39.78
CA LEU A 16 4.66 -19.63 38.80
C LEU A 16 4.33 -20.49 37.56
N GLY A 17 3.12 -21.03 37.59
CA GLY A 17 2.62 -21.91 36.55
C GLY A 17 2.56 -21.19 35.24
N GLN A 18 2.79 -21.95 34.21
CA GLN A 18 2.51 -21.65 32.83
C GLN A 18 1.35 -20.64 32.76
N HIS A 19 1.52 -19.54 32.03
CA HIS A 19 0.42 -18.64 31.76
C HIS A 19 -0.64 -19.41 30.99
N ALA A 20 -1.62 -19.86 31.69
CA ALA A 20 -2.84 -20.38 31.12
C ALA A 20 -3.66 -19.20 30.59
N TYR A 21 -3.36 -18.74 29.37
CA TYR A 21 -4.32 -18.00 28.60
C TYR A 21 -5.48 -18.97 28.34
N ASN A 22 -6.51 -19.06 29.09
CA ASN A 22 -7.80 -19.72 28.84
C ASN A 22 -7.90 -21.24 28.70
N SER A 23 -6.86 -22.04 28.74
CA SER A 23 -7.05 -23.49 28.76
C SER A 23 -6.51 -24.13 30.04
N PRO A 24 -7.38 -24.57 30.96
CA PRO A 24 -6.97 -25.35 32.13
C PRO A 24 -6.63 -26.80 31.71
N GLY A 25 -5.87 -26.98 30.62
CA GLY A 25 -5.61 -28.28 30.05
C GLY A 25 -4.25 -28.85 30.43
N GLN A 26 -4.10 -30.18 30.22
CA GLN A 26 -2.81 -30.81 30.21
C GLN A 26 -2.10 -30.51 28.90
N PHE A 27 -0.82 -30.16 28.99
CA PHE A 27 0.03 -29.95 27.82
C PHE A 27 0.96 -31.16 27.60
N ASP A 28 1.33 -31.38 26.36
CA ASP A 28 2.34 -32.38 26.02
C ASP A 28 3.73 -31.95 26.53
N PRO A 29 4.34 -32.66 27.47
CA PRO A 29 5.63 -32.29 28.04
C PRO A 29 6.79 -32.39 27.05
N ALA A 30 6.62 -33.04 25.91
CA ALA A 30 7.61 -33.11 24.85
C ALA A 30 7.71 -31.80 24.03
N VAL A 31 6.62 -30.98 24.04
CA VAL A 31 6.60 -29.71 23.33
C VAL A 31 7.15 -28.61 24.24
N PRO A 32 8.21 -27.89 23.82
CA PRO A 32 8.86 -26.89 24.65
C PRO A 32 7.94 -25.68 24.92
N THR A 33 7.88 -25.24 26.17
CA THR A 33 7.16 -24.02 26.54
C THR A 33 7.85 -22.77 25.97
N PRO A 34 7.16 -21.65 25.73
CA PRO A 34 7.77 -20.38 25.33
C PRO A 34 8.95 -20.03 26.24
N ARG A 35 8.77 -20.06 27.56
CA ARG A 35 9.84 -19.75 28.52
C ARG A 35 11.09 -20.62 28.37
N SER A 36 10.92 -21.91 28.08
CA SER A 36 12.07 -22.83 27.97
C SER A 36 12.98 -22.52 26.79
N VAL A 37 12.45 -21.85 25.75
CA VAL A 37 13.19 -21.48 24.54
C VAL A 37 13.58 -20.01 24.54
N LEU A 38 12.66 -19.11 24.95
CA LEU A 38 12.86 -17.67 24.94
C LEU A 38 13.63 -17.17 26.16
N GLY A 39 13.56 -17.91 27.31
CA GLY A 39 14.17 -17.52 28.58
C GLY A 39 13.33 -16.54 29.41
N TYR A 40 12.12 -16.21 28.98
CA TYR A 40 11.14 -15.35 29.69
C TYR A 40 9.71 -15.79 29.37
N GLU A 41 8.76 -15.32 30.15
CA GLU A 41 7.33 -15.59 29.90
C GLU A 41 6.79 -14.66 28.81
N VAL A 42 5.79 -15.17 28.05
CA VAL A 42 5.05 -14.37 27.09
C VAL A 42 4.47 -13.13 27.78
N GLY A 43 4.70 -11.96 27.20
CA GLY A 43 4.27 -10.68 27.76
C GLY A 43 5.22 -10.04 28.77
N ASP A 44 6.36 -10.65 29.11
CA ASP A 44 7.41 -9.99 29.92
C ASP A 44 8.21 -8.94 29.11
N ARG A 45 8.34 -9.17 27.80
CA ARG A 45 9.00 -8.29 26.86
C ARG A 45 8.54 -8.59 25.43
N PHE A 46 8.74 -7.66 24.54
CA PHE A 46 8.56 -7.91 23.10
C PHE A 46 9.62 -8.89 22.59
N THR A 47 9.18 -9.93 21.91
CA THR A 47 10.05 -10.99 21.39
C THR A 47 10.72 -10.56 20.09
N PRO A 48 12.08 -10.45 20.02
CA PRO A 48 12.77 -10.13 18.77
C PRO A 48 12.51 -11.16 17.68
N HIS A 49 12.54 -10.75 16.42
CA HIS A 49 12.21 -11.61 15.29
C HIS A 49 13.04 -12.92 15.26
N HIS A 50 14.34 -12.86 15.50
CA HIS A 50 15.21 -14.06 15.53
C HIS A 50 14.85 -15.03 16.66
N MET A 51 14.34 -14.54 17.79
CA MET A 51 13.86 -15.39 18.90
C MET A 51 12.51 -16.03 18.59
N LEU A 52 11.63 -15.27 17.92
CA LEU A 52 10.37 -15.79 17.40
C LEU A 52 10.62 -16.95 16.42
N MET A 53 11.51 -16.76 15.42
CA MET A 53 11.86 -17.79 14.45
C MET A 53 12.43 -19.02 15.15
N ARG A 54 13.36 -18.83 16.09
CA ARG A 54 13.89 -19.94 16.91
C ARG A 54 12.80 -20.71 17.63
N TYR A 55 11.77 -20.03 18.16
CA TYR A 55 10.67 -20.68 18.83
C TYR A 55 9.77 -21.46 17.86
N VAL A 56 9.44 -20.86 16.72
CA VAL A 56 8.69 -21.49 15.62
C VAL A 56 9.37 -22.77 15.15
N ASP A 57 10.68 -22.74 14.89
CA ASP A 57 11.48 -23.91 14.49
C ASP A 57 11.43 -25.02 15.55
N ARG A 58 11.53 -24.65 16.83
CA ARG A 58 11.50 -25.63 17.92
C ARG A 58 10.14 -26.26 18.07
N LEU A 59 9.05 -25.51 17.92
CA LEU A 59 7.68 -26.05 17.92
C LEU A 59 7.44 -27.00 16.75
N ALA A 60 7.82 -26.61 15.54
CA ALA A 60 7.66 -27.41 14.34
C ALA A 60 8.45 -28.73 14.41
N ALA A 61 9.65 -28.70 15.02
CA ALA A 61 10.48 -29.88 15.20
C ALA A 61 9.94 -30.86 16.25
N THR A 62 9.04 -30.42 17.14
CA THR A 62 8.58 -31.23 18.29
C THR A 62 7.11 -31.61 18.24
N SER A 63 6.31 -30.91 17.42
CA SER A 63 4.86 -31.17 17.29
C SER A 63 4.49 -31.51 15.86
N ARG A 64 3.87 -32.66 15.64
CA ARG A 64 3.31 -33.08 14.33
C ARG A 64 2.01 -32.34 13.95
N ARG A 65 1.52 -31.47 14.82
CA ARG A 65 0.34 -30.62 14.59
C ARG A 65 0.68 -29.32 13.88
N LEU A 66 1.98 -29.02 13.72
CA LEU A 66 2.46 -27.80 13.08
C LEU A 66 3.29 -28.11 11.86
N HIS A 67 3.11 -27.28 10.83
CA HIS A 67 3.98 -27.15 9.66
C HIS A 67 4.29 -25.67 9.44
N VAL A 68 5.46 -25.35 8.89
CA VAL A 68 5.90 -23.95 8.68
C VAL A 68 6.31 -23.75 7.23
N ASP A 69 5.70 -22.77 6.59
CA ASP A 69 6.07 -22.31 5.25
C ASP A 69 6.68 -20.91 5.32
N THR A 70 7.79 -20.69 4.61
CA THR A 70 8.29 -19.33 4.36
C THR A 70 7.50 -18.73 3.21
N VAL A 71 6.76 -17.64 3.46
CA VAL A 71 5.90 -16.99 2.47
C VAL A 71 6.57 -15.83 1.77
N ALA A 72 7.56 -15.20 2.41
CA ALA A 72 8.35 -14.10 1.83
C ALA A 72 9.66 -13.89 2.57
N HIS A 73 10.56 -13.14 1.92
CA HIS A 73 11.69 -12.49 2.59
C HIS A 73 11.50 -10.98 2.43
N THR A 74 11.62 -10.24 3.54
CA THR A 74 11.48 -8.78 3.55
C THR A 74 12.63 -8.12 2.80
N PHE A 75 12.55 -6.81 2.55
CA PHE A 75 13.67 -6.05 1.98
C PHE A 75 14.91 -6.04 2.87
N GLU A 76 14.78 -6.26 4.19
CA GLU A 76 15.90 -6.40 5.13
C GLU A 76 16.36 -7.86 5.28
N GLY A 77 15.80 -8.78 4.49
CA GLY A 77 16.19 -10.20 4.44
C GLY A 77 15.60 -11.07 5.56
N ARG A 78 14.61 -10.57 6.33
CA ARG A 78 13.92 -11.36 7.35
C ARG A 78 12.90 -12.29 6.72
N GLU A 79 12.78 -13.50 7.25
CA GLU A 79 11.75 -14.44 6.84
C GLU A 79 10.38 -14.00 7.37
N SER A 80 9.37 -14.03 6.51
CA SER A 80 7.95 -13.98 6.87
C SER A 80 7.40 -15.40 6.74
N VAL A 81 6.89 -15.96 7.82
CA VAL A 81 6.48 -17.37 7.88
C VAL A 81 4.99 -17.51 8.15
N LEU A 82 4.42 -18.61 7.68
CA LEU A 82 3.08 -19.07 8.00
C LEU A 82 3.17 -20.36 8.77
N VAL A 83 2.63 -20.39 9.98
CA VAL A 83 2.51 -21.60 10.80
C VAL A 83 1.14 -22.21 10.55
N ILE A 84 1.12 -23.44 10.04
CA ILE A 84 -0.09 -24.21 9.70
C ILE A 84 -0.35 -25.18 10.85
N ALA A 85 -1.41 -24.91 11.63
CA ALA A 85 -1.78 -25.73 12.78
C ALA A 85 -3.08 -26.50 12.51
N THR A 86 -3.03 -27.83 12.59
CA THR A 86 -4.20 -28.72 12.45
C THR A 86 -3.88 -30.09 13.04
N SER A 87 -4.84 -31.05 13.06
CA SER A 87 -4.58 -32.40 13.55
C SER A 87 -3.61 -33.17 12.64
N GLU A 88 -2.92 -34.16 13.22
CA GLU A 88 -2.01 -35.05 12.45
C GLU A 88 -2.74 -35.72 11.27
N ALA A 89 -4.01 -36.09 11.47
CA ALA A 89 -4.86 -36.66 10.41
C ALA A 89 -5.09 -35.65 9.24
N ASN A 90 -5.28 -34.38 9.54
CA ASN A 90 -5.40 -33.34 8.50
C ASN A 90 -4.05 -33.07 7.83
N HIS A 91 -2.94 -33.05 8.58
CA HIS A 91 -1.60 -32.92 8.00
C HIS A 91 -1.29 -34.03 7.00
N ALA A 92 -1.68 -35.29 7.29
CA ALA A 92 -1.49 -36.42 6.38
C ALA A 92 -2.23 -36.27 5.02
N ARG A 93 -3.20 -35.37 4.91
CA ARG A 93 -3.99 -35.09 3.70
C ARG A 93 -4.00 -33.61 3.30
N LEU A 94 -2.98 -32.86 3.68
CA LEU A 94 -2.94 -31.41 3.49
C LEU A 94 -3.07 -31.02 2.00
N ASP A 95 -2.40 -31.73 1.10
CA ASP A 95 -2.53 -31.51 -0.35
C ASP A 95 -3.97 -31.69 -0.84
N GLN A 96 -4.71 -32.68 -0.29
CA GLN A 96 -6.13 -32.86 -0.61
C GLN A 96 -6.97 -31.71 -0.10
N ILE A 97 -6.69 -31.20 1.09
CA ILE A 97 -7.38 -30.03 1.69
C ILE A 97 -7.16 -28.80 0.81
N ILE A 98 -5.93 -28.54 0.36
CA ILE A 98 -5.59 -27.44 -0.54
C ILE A 98 -6.30 -27.61 -1.91
N ALA A 99 -6.32 -28.82 -2.44
CA ALA A 99 -7.02 -29.11 -3.69
C ALA A 99 -8.54 -28.86 -3.56
N ASP A 100 -9.14 -29.25 -2.43
CA ASP A 100 -10.55 -29.00 -2.15
C ASP A 100 -10.83 -27.49 -1.95
N ALA A 101 -9.94 -26.78 -1.24
CA ALA A 101 -10.03 -25.33 -1.06
C ALA A 101 -10.00 -24.62 -2.43
N ARG A 102 -9.14 -25.04 -3.37
CA ARG A 102 -9.09 -24.50 -4.74
C ARG A 102 -10.37 -24.80 -5.51
N ARG A 103 -10.96 -25.99 -5.39
CA ARG A 103 -12.25 -26.31 -6.02
C ARG A 103 -13.37 -25.41 -5.52
N VAL A 104 -13.43 -25.22 -4.20
CA VAL A 104 -14.41 -24.32 -3.58
C VAL A 104 -14.12 -22.86 -3.99
N GLY A 105 -12.89 -22.42 -3.91
CA GLY A 105 -12.44 -21.07 -4.26
C GLY A 105 -12.67 -20.70 -5.74
N SER A 106 -12.56 -21.67 -6.66
CA SER A 106 -12.83 -21.50 -8.09
C SER A 106 -14.30 -21.72 -8.50
N ALA A 107 -15.18 -22.01 -7.54
CA ALA A 107 -16.58 -22.39 -7.80
C ALA A 107 -16.70 -23.55 -8.82
N ALA A 108 -15.82 -24.54 -8.69
CA ALA A 108 -15.81 -25.72 -9.58
C ALA A 108 -17.15 -26.48 -9.51
N PRO A 109 -17.51 -27.27 -10.54
CA PRO A 109 -18.78 -28.04 -10.54
C PRO A 109 -18.96 -28.96 -9.32
N ASP A 110 -17.89 -29.48 -8.73
CA ASP A 110 -17.86 -30.35 -7.54
C ASP A 110 -17.54 -29.60 -6.22
N ALA A 111 -17.58 -28.27 -6.23
CA ALA A 111 -17.28 -27.43 -5.07
C ALA A 111 -18.11 -27.79 -3.81
N ALA A 112 -19.40 -28.13 -3.99
CA ALA A 112 -20.26 -28.51 -2.88
C ALA A 112 -19.81 -29.83 -2.22
N ALA A 113 -19.36 -30.82 -3.00
CA ALA A 113 -18.81 -32.07 -2.48
C ALA A 113 -17.45 -31.86 -1.79
N ALA A 114 -16.61 -31.00 -2.34
CA ALA A 114 -15.35 -30.58 -1.71
C ALA A 114 -15.61 -29.88 -0.35
N ALA A 115 -16.53 -28.92 -0.32
CA ALA A 115 -16.93 -28.20 0.89
C ALA A 115 -17.45 -29.10 2.02
N ALA A 116 -18.15 -30.18 1.68
CA ALA A 116 -18.71 -31.11 2.67
C ALA A 116 -17.64 -31.87 3.47
N ARG A 117 -16.48 -32.19 2.85
CA ARG A 117 -15.45 -33.06 3.44
C ARG A 117 -14.24 -32.32 4.00
N MET A 118 -14.03 -31.03 3.66
CA MET A 118 -12.85 -30.29 4.10
C MET A 118 -13.03 -29.66 5.47
N PRO A 119 -11.97 -29.46 6.26
CA PRO A 119 -11.99 -28.58 7.42
C PRO A 119 -12.24 -27.14 7.02
N ALA A 120 -12.69 -26.29 7.93
CA ALA A 120 -12.64 -24.86 7.73
C ALA A 120 -11.17 -24.39 7.70
N ILE A 121 -10.89 -23.25 7.08
CA ILE A 121 -9.57 -22.64 7.05
C ILE A 121 -9.70 -21.23 7.64
N ALA A 122 -8.93 -20.95 8.70
CA ALA A 122 -8.93 -19.68 9.38
C ALA A 122 -7.53 -19.06 9.34
N TRP A 123 -7.41 -17.85 8.82
CA TRP A 123 -6.19 -17.04 8.81
C TRP A 123 -6.19 -16.09 9.99
N LEU A 124 -5.12 -16.09 10.79
CA LEU A 124 -4.87 -15.16 11.87
C LEU A 124 -3.58 -14.40 11.59
N GLY A 125 -3.71 -13.13 11.21
CA GLY A 125 -2.60 -12.24 10.91
C GLY A 125 -2.31 -11.32 12.10
N TYR A 126 -1.06 -11.25 12.50
CA TYR A 126 -0.62 -10.47 13.65
C TYR A 126 0.44 -9.44 13.25
N THR A 127 0.40 -8.28 13.88
CA THR A 127 1.47 -7.27 13.82
C THR A 127 1.79 -6.82 12.37
N VAL A 128 0.75 -6.47 11.59
CA VAL A 128 0.93 -5.83 10.28
C VAL A 128 1.54 -4.44 10.43
N HIS A 129 1.24 -3.78 11.54
CA HIS A 129 1.98 -2.60 11.99
C HIS A 129 3.00 -3.03 13.04
N GLY A 130 4.27 -2.81 12.75
CA GLY A 130 5.35 -3.37 13.55
C GLY A 130 5.39 -2.92 15.02
N GLY A 131 4.82 -1.76 15.34
CA GLY A 131 4.69 -1.27 16.72
C GLY A 131 3.49 -1.80 17.49
N GLU A 132 2.59 -2.53 16.84
CA GLU A 132 1.41 -3.19 17.42
C GLU A 132 1.77 -4.63 17.81
N ALA A 133 2.73 -4.78 18.71
CA ALA A 133 3.53 -5.97 18.88
C ALA A 133 2.99 -6.97 19.90
N SER A 134 1.92 -6.65 20.67
CA SER A 134 1.26 -7.62 21.55
C SER A 134 0.61 -8.76 20.78
N GLY A 135 0.26 -8.52 19.50
CA GLY A 135 -0.22 -9.56 18.60
C GLY A 135 0.78 -10.70 18.42
N THR A 136 2.08 -10.40 18.19
CA THR A 136 3.13 -11.41 18.08
C THR A 136 3.25 -12.25 19.37
N GLU A 137 3.14 -11.64 20.55
CA GLU A 137 3.15 -12.36 21.82
C GLU A 137 1.93 -13.28 21.97
N ALA A 138 0.74 -12.82 21.55
CA ALA A 138 -0.47 -13.63 21.52
C ALA A 138 -0.33 -14.81 20.54
N ALA A 139 0.29 -14.61 19.38
CA ALA A 139 0.57 -15.67 18.42
C ALA A 139 1.49 -16.75 19.01
N ILE A 140 2.54 -16.37 19.77
CA ILE A 140 3.43 -17.31 20.46
C ILE A 140 2.62 -18.19 21.44
N ALA A 141 1.74 -17.58 22.24
CA ALA A 141 0.90 -18.30 23.16
C ALA A 141 -0.07 -19.25 22.45
N LEU A 142 -0.69 -18.80 21.36
CA LEU A 142 -1.63 -19.61 20.58
C LEU A 142 -0.94 -20.78 19.87
N MET A 143 0.23 -20.55 19.29
CA MET A 143 1.02 -21.62 18.67
C MET A 143 1.38 -22.71 19.68
N TYR A 144 1.76 -22.35 20.92
CA TYR A 144 2.02 -23.31 21.99
C TYR A 144 0.76 -24.08 22.36
N GLN A 145 -0.39 -23.41 22.52
CA GLN A 145 -1.67 -24.06 22.85
C GLN A 145 -2.05 -25.12 21.80
N LEU A 146 -1.98 -24.77 20.53
CA LEU A 146 -2.33 -25.68 19.43
C LEU A 146 -1.32 -26.82 19.27
N ALA A 147 -0.05 -26.57 19.51
CA ALA A 147 1.01 -27.57 19.41
C ALA A 147 0.97 -28.59 20.55
N ALA A 148 0.72 -28.13 21.78
CA ALA A 148 0.92 -28.89 23.01
C ALA A 148 -0.38 -29.27 23.74
N GLY A 149 -1.49 -28.54 23.56
CA GLY A 149 -2.74 -28.73 24.29
C GLY A 149 -3.37 -30.08 24.03
N ARG A 150 -3.76 -30.80 25.13
CA ARG A 150 -4.40 -32.10 25.09
C ARG A 150 -5.87 -32.08 25.52
N ASP A 151 -6.40 -30.89 25.77
CA ASP A 151 -7.79 -30.70 26.13
C ASP A 151 -8.73 -30.91 24.94
N ALA A 152 -10.01 -31.20 25.23
CA ALA A 152 -11.01 -31.53 24.22
C ALA A 152 -11.30 -30.34 23.27
N ALA A 153 -11.21 -29.10 23.75
CA ALA A 153 -11.45 -27.92 22.94
C ALA A 153 -10.34 -27.74 21.89
N THR A 154 -9.07 -27.87 22.29
CA THR A 154 -7.92 -27.85 21.38
C THR A 154 -8.04 -28.94 20.31
N GLN A 155 -8.39 -30.18 20.72
CA GLN A 155 -8.56 -31.28 19.77
C GLN A 155 -9.70 -31.01 18.78
N ALA A 156 -10.86 -30.54 19.25
CA ALA A 156 -12.00 -30.21 18.39
C ALA A 156 -11.67 -29.11 17.34
N ILE A 157 -10.88 -28.11 17.72
CA ILE A 157 -10.38 -27.08 16.79
C ILE A 157 -9.48 -27.73 15.74
N LEU A 158 -8.45 -28.48 16.16
CA LEU A 158 -7.49 -29.09 15.25
C LEU A 158 -8.12 -30.08 14.25
N ASP A 159 -9.15 -30.82 14.67
CA ASP A 159 -9.88 -31.77 13.80
C ASP A 159 -10.77 -31.06 12.78
N SER A 160 -11.29 -29.88 13.13
CA SER A 160 -12.29 -29.15 12.33
C SER A 160 -11.75 -27.99 11.53
N VAL A 161 -10.56 -27.47 11.89
CA VAL A 161 -9.99 -26.25 11.31
C VAL A 161 -8.52 -26.44 10.96
N VAL A 162 -8.11 -25.92 9.80
CA VAL A 162 -6.72 -25.58 9.54
C VAL A 162 -6.53 -24.13 9.96
N VAL A 163 -5.74 -23.89 11.00
CA VAL A 163 -5.42 -22.54 11.49
C VAL A 163 -4.12 -22.09 10.86
N LEU A 164 -4.18 -21.05 10.05
CA LEU A 164 -3.06 -20.40 9.38
C LEU A 164 -2.64 -19.19 10.23
N ILE A 165 -1.49 -19.25 10.87
CA ILE A 165 -0.98 -18.20 11.76
C ILE A 165 0.17 -17.49 11.07
N ASP A 166 -0.01 -16.21 10.76
CA ASP A 166 1.04 -15.27 10.32
C ASP A 166 1.49 -14.45 11.54
N PRO A 167 2.52 -14.90 12.29
CA PRO A 167 2.79 -14.41 13.64
C PRO A 167 3.38 -13.01 13.68
N VAL A 168 3.90 -12.53 12.55
CA VAL A 168 4.44 -11.18 12.40
C VAL A 168 4.40 -10.77 10.92
N GLN A 169 3.34 -10.06 10.53
CA GLN A 169 3.12 -9.66 9.14
C GLN A 169 4.12 -8.60 8.64
N ASN A 170 4.75 -7.87 9.56
CA ASN A 170 5.74 -6.82 9.28
C ASN A 170 7.01 -7.04 10.12
N PRO A 171 7.86 -7.99 9.73
CA PRO A 171 9.09 -8.29 10.48
C PRO A 171 10.03 -7.10 10.65
N ASP A 172 10.16 -6.26 9.61
CA ASP A 172 11.10 -5.11 9.63
C ASP A 172 10.62 -4.01 10.58
N GLY A 173 9.32 -3.67 10.53
CA GLY A 173 8.72 -2.72 11.46
C GLY A 173 8.71 -3.23 12.91
N HIS A 174 8.41 -4.51 13.10
CA HIS A 174 8.43 -5.15 14.42
C HIS A 174 9.82 -5.12 15.06
N GLU A 175 10.86 -5.50 14.32
CA GLU A 175 12.23 -5.47 14.84
C GLU A 175 12.65 -4.04 15.18
N ARG A 176 12.25 -3.04 14.39
CA ARG A 176 12.47 -1.61 14.70
C ARG A 176 11.85 -1.23 16.04
N HIS A 177 10.60 -1.65 16.30
CA HIS A 177 9.93 -1.43 17.59
C HIS A 177 10.68 -2.08 18.75
N VAL A 178 11.02 -3.36 18.63
CA VAL A 178 11.74 -4.11 19.66
C VAL A 178 13.05 -3.45 20.01
N GLN A 179 13.81 -2.99 19.01
CA GLN A 179 15.09 -2.31 19.23
C GLN A 179 14.91 -0.95 19.90
N ASP A 180 13.91 -0.17 19.51
CA ASP A 180 13.60 1.12 20.14
C ASP A 180 13.22 0.96 21.60
N VAL A 181 12.39 -0.01 21.96
CA VAL A 181 12.02 -0.32 23.33
C VAL A 181 13.24 -0.81 24.13
N ASN A 182 14.01 -1.76 23.60
CA ASN A 182 15.17 -2.33 24.29
C ASN A 182 16.23 -1.30 24.59
N ARG A 183 16.43 -0.31 23.72
CA ARG A 183 17.39 0.79 23.92
C ARG A 183 17.03 1.68 25.12
N ALA A 184 15.73 1.78 25.47
CA ALA A 184 15.24 2.60 26.58
C ALA A 184 14.85 1.80 27.83
N ARG A 185 14.93 0.45 27.76
CA ARG A 185 14.52 -0.46 28.84
C ARG A 185 15.59 -0.57 29.93
N GLY A 186 15.21 -0.32 31.20
CA GLY A 186 16.03 -0.61 32.37
C GLY A 186 15.93 -2.07 32.84
N ALA A 187 16.87 -2.49 33.71
CA ALA A 187 16.85 -3.85 34.29
C ALA A 187 15.81 -4.05 35.40
N LEU A 188 15.38 -3.00 36.09
CA LEU A 188 14.57 -3.04 37.30
C LEU A 188 13.07 -2.85 37.08
N GLY A 189 12.62 -2.73 35.84
CA GLY A 189 11.21 -2.58 35.51
C GLY A 189 10.98 -1.66 34.33
N ILE A 190 9.70 -1.56 33.93
CA ILE A 190 9.23 -0.71 32.83
C ILE A 190 8.57 0.52 33.43
N PRO A 191 9.06 1.74 33.14
CA PRO A 191 8.39 2.98 33.55
C PRO A 191 6.99 3.06 32.91
N THR A 192 5.95 3.29 33.69
CA THR A 192 4.57 3.37 33.19
C THR A 192 4.13 4.80 32.84
N LEU A 193 4.97 5.79 33.09
CA LEU A 193 4.66 7.20 32.82
C LEU A 193 4.66 7.46 31.32
N PRO A 194 3.57 7.98 30.69
CA PRO A 194 3.48 8.15 29.24
C PRO A 194 4.59 9.00 28.60
N GLY A 195 5.17 9.96 29.34
CA GLY A 195 6.28 10.78 28.88
C GLY A 195 7.66 10.12 28.94
N ALA A 196 7.78 8.88 29.44
CA ALA A 196 9.08 8.20 29.53
C ALA A 196 9.62 7.84 28.13
N MET A 197 10.94 7.85 27.96
CA MET A 197 11.61 7.59 26.67
C MET A 197 11.20 6.27 26.01
N ILE A 198 10.91 5.26 26.81
CA ILE A 198 10.50 3.93 26.29
C ILE A 198 9.18 3.96 25.51
N HIS A 199 8.36 5.01 25.70
CA HIS A 199 7.09 5.22 25.00
C HIS A 199 7.21 6.22 23.84
N GLN A 200 8.40 6.79 23.62
CA GLN A 200 8.66 7.75 22.56
C GLN A 200 9.20 7.01 21.32
N GLY A 201 8.44 7.02 20.27
CA GLY A 201 8.90 6.47 18.99
C GLY A 201 9.92 7.37 18.31
N ASN A 202 10.84 6.78 17.54
CA ASN A 202 11.74 7.51 16.64
C ASN A 202 11.09 7.65 15.26
N TRP A 203 11.42 8.73 14.54
CA TRP A 203 11.08 8.82 13.13
C TRP A 203 11.85 7.74 12.34
N PRO A 204 11.19 7.02 11.42
CA PRO A 204 9.83 7.16 10.90
C PRO A 204 8.73 6.44 11.70
N GLY A 205 9.07 5.80 12.81
CA GLY A 205 8.21 4.94 13.60
C GLY A 205 8.21 3.48 13.14
N PRO A 206 7.74 2.58 14.00
CA PRO A 206 7.74 1.14 13.72
C PRO A 206 6.52 0.66 12.93
N ARG A 207 5.50 1.50 12.70
CA ARG A 207 4.26 1.10 12.03
C ARG A 207 4.50 0.46 10.66
N THR A 208 5.44 1.02 9.90
CA THR A 208 5.63 0.76 8.47
C THR A 208 6.74 -0.25 8.18
N SER A 209 6.75 -0.80 6.95
CA SER A 209 7.78 -1.72 6.43
C SER A 209 9.15 -1.04 6.23
N HIS A 210 10.10 -1.70 5.55
CA HIS A 210 11.42 -1.15 5.20
C HIS A 210 11.33 0.20 4.48
N TYR A 211 10.55 0.29 3.39
CA TYR A 211 10.33 1.54 2.64
C TYR A 211 9.22 2.42 3.23
N TYR A 212 8.90 2.26 4.49
CA TYR A 212 7.91 3.06 5.22
C TYR A 212 6.50 3.05 4.59
N PHE A 213 6.13 1.93 3.97
CA PHE A 213 4.77 1.66 3.55
C PHE A 213 3.94 1.07 4.68
N ASP A 214 2.69 1.47 4.75
CA ASP A 214 1.68 0.78 5.55
C ASP A 214 1.23 -0.48 4.79
N LEU A 215 1.62 -1.66 5.30
CA LEU A 215 1.27 -2.95 4.69
C LEU A 215 -0.23 -3.24 4.75
N ASN A 216 -0.96 -2.59 5.68
CA ASN A 216 -2.42 -2.63 5.72
C ASN A 216 -3.09 -1.68 4.71
N ARG A 217 -2.36 -1.23 3.69
CA ARG A 217 -2.85 -0.48 2.53
C ARG A 217 -2.40 -1.08 1.20
N ASP A 218 -1.63 -2.18 1.23
CA ASP A 218 -0.93 -2.75 0.09
C ASP A 218 -1.57 -4.03 -0.48
N TRP A 219 -2.69 -4.51 0.10
CA TRP A 219 -3.23 -5.85 -0.18
C TRP A 219 -3.59 -6.13 -1.64
N PHE A 220 -4.04 -5.16 -2.43
CA PHE A 220 -4.25 -5.35 -3.87
C PHE A 220 -3.12 -4.78 -4.74
N LEU A 221 -2.23 -3.98 -4.14
CA LEU A 221 -1.14 -3.33 -4.86
C LEU A 221 0.10 -4.24 -4.98
N HIS A 222 0.34 -5.08 -3.98
CA HIS A 222 1.48 -6.03 -3.93
C HIS A 222 2.83 -5.34 -4.11
N SER A 223 3.01 -4.14 -3.58
CA SER A 223 4.26 -3.39 -3.74
C SER A 223 5.40 -4.05 -2.96
N HIS A 224 5.08 -4.66 -1.81
CA HIS A 224 6.05 -5.28 -0.90
C HIS A 224 6.09 -6.81 -1.02
N PRO A 225 7.27 -7.43 -0.80
CA PRO A 225 7.40 -8.89 -0.84
C PRO A 225 6.49 -9.59 0.17
N GLU A 226 6.32 -9.03 1.37
CA GLU A 226 5.45 -9.53 2.41
C GLU A 226 4.00 -9.66 1.91
N THR A 227 3.47 -8.61 1.28
CA THR A 227 2.11 -8.64 0.73
C THR A 227 1.99 -9.58 -0.47
N ARG A 228 3.01 -9.61 -1.36
CA ARG A 228 3.02 -10.56 -2.49
C ARG A 228 2.95 -12.00 -2.02
N GLY A 229 3.78 -12.38 -1.06
CA GLY A 229 3.81 -13.72 -0.48
C GLY A 229 2.49 -14.08 0.20
N ARG A 230 1.95 -13.16 0.98
CA ARG A 230 0.69 -13.33 1.71
C ARG A 230 -0.49 -13.53 0.77
N VAL A 231 -0.67 -12.67 -0.25
CA VAL A 231 -1.77 -12.80 -1.21
C VAL A 231 -1.64 -14.07 -2.06
N ALA A 232 -0.41 -14.44 -2.47
CA ALA A 232 -0.18 -15.71 -3.18
C ALA A 232 -0.57 -16.92 -2.31
N THR A 233 -0.24 -16.89 -1.03
CA THR A 233 -0.63 -17.93 -0.06
C THR A 233 -2.14 -17.91 0.18
N PHE A 234 -2.75 -16.74 0.35
CA PHE A 234 -4.18 -16.59 0.53
C PHE A 234 -4.99 -17.15 -0.66
N THR A 235 -4.55 -16.90 -1.89
CA THR A 235 -5.16 -17.46 -3.12
C THR A 235 -4.84 -18.93 -3.36
N THR A 236 -3.96 -19.53 -2.55
CA THR A 236 -3.69 -20.98 -2.54
C THR A 236 -4.62 -21.70 -1.56
N TRP A 237 -4.77 -21.14 -0.37
CA TRP A 237 -5.53 -21.73 0.73
C TRP A 237 -7.02 -21.36 0.74
N TYR A 238 -7.40 -20.24 0.15
CA TYR A 238 -8.77 -19.72 0.14
C TYR A 238 -9.42 -19.74 1.54
N PRO A 239 -8.86 -19.01 2.53
CA PRO A 239 -9.38 -19.03 3.90
C PRO A 239 -10.85 -18.60 3.96
N HIS A 240 -11.61 -19.24 4.85
CA HIS A 240 -13.02 -18.92 5.07
C HIS A 240 -13.23 -17.81 6.11
N VAL A 241 -12.23 -17.63 6.98
CA VAL A 241 -12.17 -16.61 8.04
C VAL A 241 -10.79 -15.97 7.98
N ALA A 242 -10.72 -14.64 8.12
CA ALA A 242 -9.47 -13.89 8.18
C ALA A 242 -9.55 -12.83 9.28
N VAL A 243 -8.60 -12.87 10.22
CA VAL A 243 -8.51 -11.88 11.29
C VAL A 243 -7.21 -11.12 11.15
N ASP A 244 -7.27 -9.80 11.25
CA ASP A 244 -6.10 -8.91 11.33
C ASP A 244 -6.07 -8.27 12.72
N LEU A 245 -5.03 -8.58 13.51
CA LEU A 245 -4.93 -8.21 14.92
C LEU A 245 -3.99 -7.02 15.07
N HIS A 246 -4.56 -5.91 15.52
CA HIS A 246 -4.00 -4.56 15.59
C HIS A 246 -3.97 -3.99 17.01
N GLU A 247 -3.33 -2.82 17.15
CA GLU A 247 -3.39 -2.02 18.37
C GLU A 247 -3.80 -0.58 18.09
N MET A 248 -4.61 -0.02 18.96
CA MET A 248 -5.03 1.38 19.01
C MET A 248 -4.41 2.11 20.21
N GLY A 249 -4.81 3.36 20.44
CA GLY A 249 -4.30 4.16 21.56
C GLY A 249 -4.45 3.48 22.93
N SER A 250 -3.46 3.61 23.79
CA SER A 250 -3.37 2.91 25.09
C SER A 250 -4.56 3.17 26.05
N SER A 251 -5.25 4.31 25.92
CA SER A 251 -6.43 4.62 26.74
C SER A 251 -7.74 4.10 26.19
N SER A 252 -7.71 3.34 25.09
CA SER A 252 -8.88 2.66 24.53
C SER A 252 -9.17 1.32 25.25
N THR A 253 -10.09 0.51 24.71
CA THR A 253 -10.42 -0.82 25.24
C THR A 253 -10.07 -1.91 24.23
N TYR A 254 -11.06 -2.60 23.70
CA TYR A 254 -10.91 -3.58 22.63
C TYR A 254 -11.99 -3.40 21.59
N PHE A 255 -11.61 -3.45 20.29
CA PHE A 255 -12.55 -3.43 19.18
C PHE A 255 -12.56 -4.79 18.46
N PHE A 256 -13.74 -5.22 18.05
CA PHE A 256 -13.93 -6.28 17.06
C PHE A 256 -15.15 -6.01 16.18
N ALA A 257 -15.14 -6.60 14.96
CA ALA A 257 -16.21 -6.42 13.98
C ALA A 257 -17.63 -6.64 14.61
N PRO A 258 -18.70 -6.02 14.07
CA PRO A 258 -18.80 -5.27 12.81
C PRO A 258 -18.13 -3.90 12.83
N PRO A 259 -17.63 -3.42 11.67
CA PRO A 259 -17.08 -2.08 11.51
C PRO A 259 -18.19 -1.00 11.51
N MET A 260 -17.78 0.27 11.48
CA MET A 260 -18.69 1.38 11.17
C MET A 260 -18.91 1.50 9.66
N GLU A 261 -19.89 2.31 9.25
CA GLU A 261 -20.03 2.75 7.87
C GLU A 261 -18.93 3.80 7.50
N PRO A 262 -18.47 3.83 6.23
CA PRO A 262 -19.02 3.08 5.09
C PRO A 262 -18.42 1.69 4.92
N VAL A 263 -19.24 0.74 4.47
CA VAL A 263 -18.79 -0.57 3.99
C VAL A 263 -18.87 -0.60 2.46
N ASN A 264 -17.87 -1.18 1.81
CA ASN A 264 -17.85 -1.27 0.34
C ASN A 264 -19.07 -2.01 -0.20
N LYS A 265 -19.74 -1.42 -1.19
CA LYS A 265 -20.99 -1.97 -1.77
C LYS A 265 -20.83 -3.31 -2.48
N ASN A 266 -19.59 -3.72 -2.76
CA ASN A 266 -19.31 -5.03 -3.33
C ASN A 266 -19.21 -6.14 -2.26
N VAL A 267 -19.25 -5.79 -0.97
CA VAL A 267 -19.34 -6.75 0.14
C VAL A 267 -20.70 -7.43 0.14
N HIS A 268 -20.70 -8.76 0.24
CA HIS A 268 -21.92 -9.56 0.22
C HIS A 268 -22.60 -9.62 1.60
N GLU A 269 -23.93 -9.65 1.64
CA GLU A 269 -24.72 -9.67 2.89
C GLU A 269 -24.38 -10.84 3.84
N SER A 270 -23.91 -11.98 3.29
CA SER A 270 -23.51 -13.11 4.14
C SER A 270 -22.35 -12.77 5.07
N ILE A 271 -21.45 -11.85 4.66
CA ILE A 271 -20.35 -11.39 5.52
C ILE A 271 -20.90 -10.64 6.74
N LEU A 272 -21.90 -9.74 6.52
CA LEU A 272 -22.52 -8.97 7.59
C LEU A 272 -23.15 -9.87 8.67
N ARG A 273 -23.83 -10.96 8.25
CA ARG A 273 -24.40 -11.95 9.19
C ARG A 273 -23.31 -12.69 9.99
N TRP A 274 -22.20 -13.03 9.36
CA TRP A 274 -21.09 -13.69 10.04
C TRP A 274 -20.36 -12.77 11.02
N TRP A 275 -20.28 -11.49 10.74
CA TRP A 275 -19.74 -10.53 11.72
C TRP A 275 -20.52 -10.57 13.04
N ASP A 276 -21.86 -10.62 13.00
CA ASP A 276 -22.67 -10.71 14.22
C ASP A 276 -22.46 -12.05 14.97
N VAL A 277 -22.22 -13.15 14.24
CA VAL A 277 -21.91 -14.46 14.85
C VAL A 277 -20.59 -14.41 15.62
N TYR A 278 -19.52 -13.91 14.98
CA TYR A 278 -18.21 -13.82 15.64
C TYR A 278 -18.20 -12.74 16.73
N ALA A 279 -18.93 -11.65 16.54
CA ALA A 279 -19.10 -10.63 17.57
C ALA A 279 -19.72 -11.19 18.85
N ALA A 280 -20.79 -11.99 18.73
CA ALA A 280 -21.42 -12.61 19.89
C ALA A 280 -20.48 -13.56 20.66
N ALA A 281 -19.65 -14.32 19.93
CA ALA A 281 -18.67 -15.22 20.51
C ALA A 281 -17.54 -14.46 21.25
N ASN A 282 -17.01 -13.42 20.63
CA ASN A 282 -15.98 -12.57 21.26
C ASN A 282 -16.53 -11.83 22.47
N ALA A 283 -17.74 -11.26 22.37
CA ALA A 283 -18.40 -10.61 23.48
C ALA A 283 -18.55 -11.56 24.67
N ALA A 284 -19.08 -12.76 24.45
CA ALA A 284 -19.22 -13.76 25.50
C ALA A 284 -17.88 -14.13 26.16
N ALA A 285 -16.80 -14.21 25.39
CA ALA A 285 -15.46 -14.50 25.92
C ALA A 285 -14.91 -13.33 26.76
N PHE A 286 -15.11 -12.09 26.33
CA PHE A 286 -14.65 -10.90 27.04
C PHE A 286 -15.49 -10.65 28.31
N ASP A 287 -16.81 -10.87 28.25
CA ASP A 287 -17.71 -10.76 29.41
C ASP A 287 -17.32 -11.69 30.56
N GLN A 288 -16.79 -12.90 30.25
CA GLN A 288 -16.30 -13.84 31.28
C GLN A 288 -15.14 -13.25 32.12
N HIS A 289 -14.37 -12.32 31.51
CA HIS A 289 -13.27 -11.63 32.18
C HIS A 289 -13.67 -10.24 32.72
N GLY A 290 -14.87 -9.76 32.37
CA GLY A 290 -15.29 -8.39 32.67
C GLY A 290 -14.52 -7.32 31.87
N TRP A 291 -14.00 -7.67 30.71
CA TRP A 291 -13.25 -6.75 29.87
C TRP A 291 -14.17 -5.90 28.98
N PRO A 292 -13.98 -4.57 28.93
CA PRO A 292 -14.76 -3.70 28.06
C PRO A 292 -14.32 -3.80 26.59
N TYR A 293 -15.29 -3.68 25.69
CA TYR A 293 -15.10 -3.69 24.24
C TYR A 293 -16.11 -2.78 23.54
N PHE A 294 -15.90 -2.50 22.26
CA PHE A 294 -16.83 -1.75 21.43
C PHE A 294 -16.83 -2.26 19.98
N ARG A 295 -17.85 -1.86 19.21
CA ARG A 295 -18.08 -2.23 17.81
C ARG A 295 -18.75 -1.08 17.07
N ARG A 296 -18.74 -1.11 15.74
CA ARG A 296 -19.44 -0.15 14.88
C ARG A 296 -18.95 1.30 15.03
N GLU A 297 -17.71 1.46 15.45
CA GLU A 297 -17.05 2.76 15.65
C GLU A 297 -15.59 2.67 15.18
N GLY A 298 -15.00 3.80 14.76
CA GLY A 298 -13.56 3.98 14.55
C GLY A 298 -12.98 3.40 13.27
N TYR A 299 -13.50 2.29 12.74
CA TYR A 299 -12.94 1.57 11.61
C TYR A 299 -14.00 1.26 10.57
N ASP A 300 -13.69 1.51 9.28
CA ASP A 300 -14.56 1.19 8.14
C ASP A 300 -14.01 -0.01 7.33
N GLU A 301 -14.80 -0.48 6.36
CA GLU A 301 -14.39 -1.50 5.39
C GLU A 301 -14.73 -1.05 3.97
N PHE A 302 -14.33 0.18 3.63
CA PHE A 302 -14.62 0.80 2.34
C PHE A 302 -13.47 0.64 1.34
N TYR A 303 -12.22 0.94 1.74
CA TYR A 303 -11.05 0.83 0.89
C TYR A 303 -10.61 -0.65 0.72
N PRO A 304 -10.50 -1.19 -0.52
CA PRO A 304 -10.25 -2.62 -0.74
C PRO A 304 -8.81 -3.08 -0.44
N GLY A 305 -7.95 -2.19 0.00
CA GLY A 305 -6.53 -2.50 0.28
C GLY A 305 -6.21 -2.82 1.72
N TYR A 306 -7.19 -2.86 2.63
CA TYR A 306 -6.98 -3.31 3.99
C TYR A 306 -6.81 -4.83 4.08
N GLY A 307 -6.15 -5.29 5.15
CA GLY A 307 -5.93 -6.70 5.46
C GLY A 307 -7.21 -7.51 5.67
N VAL A 308 -8.33 -6.84 5.88
CA VAL A 308 -9.66 -7.46 6.02
C VAL A 308 -10.58 -7.14 4.86
N SER A 309 -10.53 -5.96 4.25
CA SER A 309 -11.39 -5.60 3.12
C SER A 309 -11.10 -6.44 1.88
N TRP A 310 -9.84 -6.72 1.59
CA TRP A 310 -9.47 -7.62 0.49
C TRP A 310 -10.03 -9.05 0.71
N PRO A 311 -9.87 -9.69 1.88
CA PRO A 311 -10.49 -10.99 2.21
C PRO A 311 -12.01 -11.00 2.10
N ILE A 312 -12.73 -10.00 2.59
CA ILE A 312 -14.21 -10.00 2.52
C ILE A 312 -14.73 -9.88 1.09
N LEU A 313 -14.01 -9.19 0.22
CA LEU A 313 -14.31 -9.12 -1.21
C LEU A 313 -14.02 -10.43 -1.95
N THR A 314 -13.26 -11.35 -1.33
CA THR A 314 -12.97 -12.69 -1.85
C THR A 314 -13.79 -13.80 -1.17
N GLY A 315 -14.60 -13.47 -0.16
CA GLY A 315 -15.55 -14.38 0.51
C GLY A 315 -15.16 -14.86 1.90
N ALA A 316 -13.96 -14.55 2.37
CA ALA A 316 -13.61 -14.79 3.76
C ALA A 316 -14.40 -13.83 4.68
N VAL A 317 -14.72 -14.25 5.89
CA VAL A 317 -15.18 -13.33 6.93
C VAL A 317 -13.96 -12.63 7.48
N GLY A 318 -13.65 -11.44 6.92
CA GLY A 318 -12.57 -10.57 7.38
C GLY A 318 -13.00 -9.81 8.62
N MET A 319 -12.13 -9.69 9.62
CA MET A 319 -12.41 -9.01 10.89
C MET A 319 -11.17 -8.31 11.40
N THR A 320 -11.25 -7.00 11.61
CA THR A 320 -10.26 -6.22 12.35
C THR A 320 -10.50 -6.38 13.84
N TYR A 321 -9.44 -6.71 14.59
CA TYR A 321 -9.41 -6.72 16.05
C TYR A 321 -8.37 -5.71 16.53
N GLU A 322 -8.78 -4.79 17.43
CA GLU A 322 -7.93 -3.69 17.88
C GLU A 322 -7.81 -3.70 19.40
N GLN A 323 -6.59 -3.89 19.88
CA GLN A 323 -6.24 -3.92 21.30
C GLN A 323 -5.72 -2.55 21.74
N ALA A 324 -6.02 -2.13 22.97
CA ALA A 324 -5.35 -0.97 23.57
C ALA A 324 -3.84 -1.24 23.76
N SER A 325 -2.97 -0.40 23.17
CA SER A 325 -1.52 -0.62 23.17
C SER A 325 -0.90 -0.58 24.56
N SER A 326 0.03 -1.49 24.81
CA SER A 326 0.91 -1.45 25.98
C SER A 326 2.14 -0.53 25.79
N SER A 327 2.26 0.11 24.62
CA SER A 327 3.37 0.99 24.23
C SER A 327 4.74 0.34 24.45
N GLY A 328 5.59 0.82 25.36
CA GLY A 328 6.90 0.21 25.68
C GLY A 328 6.84 -1.05 26.56
N GLY A 329 5.66 -1.68 26.70
CA GLY A 329 5.42 -2.92 27.45
C GLY A 329 4.60 -2.75 28.73
N ALA A 330 4.47 -1.55 29.29
CA ALA A 330 3.51 -1.21 30.34
C ALA A 330 3.29 0.30 30.39
N ILE A 331 2.05 0.76 30.32
CA ILE A 331 1.73 2.19 30.29
C ILE A 331 0.56 2.54 31.21
N ARG A 332 0.66 3.64 31.91
CA ARG A 332 -0.43 4.21 32.72
C ARG A 332 -1.43 4.92 31.81
N ARG A 333 -2.69 4.50 31.90
CA ARG A 333 -3.82 5.04 31.14
C ARG A 333 -4.36 6.33 31.76
N ALA A 334 -5.23 7.01 31.02
CA ALA A 334 -5.90 8.24 31.49
C ALA A 334 -6.79 8.01 32.72
N ASP A 335 -7.37 6.82 32.88
CA ASP A 335 -8.17 6.41 34.04
C ASP A 335 -7.35 5.98 35.28
N GLY A 336 -6.00 6.04 35.17
CA GLY A 336 -5.08 5.65 36.24
C GLY A 336 -4.72 4.16 36.27
N THR A 337 -5.37 3.30 35.48
CA THR A 337 -5.01 1.88 35.33
C THR A 337 -3.73 1.71 34.54
N VAL A 338 -3.12 0.54 34.59
CA VAL A 338 -1.92 0.21 33.80
C VAL A 338 -2.26 -0.90 32.81
N MET A 339 -2.01 -0.64 31.51
CA MET A 339 -2.03 -1.65 30.48
C MET A 339 -0.65 -2.28 30.36
N THR A 340 -0.55 -3.60 30.50
CA THR A 340 0.69 -4.33 30.33
C THR A 340 0.69 -5.11 29.01
N LEU A 341 1.88 -5.44 28.52
CA LEU A 341 2.03 -6.30 27.33
C LEU A 341 1.36 -7.67 27.53
N ARG A 342 1.40 -8.18 28.74
CA ARG A 342 0.74 -9.44 29.12
C ARG A 342 -0.78 -9.36 29.00
N ASP A 343 -1.40 -8.29 29.48
CA ASP A 343 -2.85 -8.08 29.35
C ASP A 343 -3.23 -7.93 27.87
N ALA A 344 -2.49 -7.12 27.13
CA ALA A 344 -2.73 -6.90 25.70
C ALA A 344 -2.62 -8.23 24.89
N ALA A 345 -1.59 -9.04 25.12
CA ALA A 345 -1.45 -10.35 24.51
C ALA A 345 -2.57 -11.33 24.92
N HIS A 346 -3.04 -11.26 26.19
CA HIS A 346 -4.14 -12.09 26.67
C HIS A 346 -5.48 -11.74 25.98
N HIS A 347 -5.76 -10.45 25.79
CA HIS A 347 -6.97 -10.03 25.07
C HIS A 347 -6.96 -10.55 23.61
N HIS A 348 -5.84 -10.39 22.90
CA HIS A 348 -5.69 -10.89 21.54
C HIS A 348 -5.78 -12.41 21.45
N TYR A 349 -5.14 -13.13 22.38
CA TYR A 349 -5.27 -14.58 22.46
C TYR A 349 -6.73 -15.00 22.64
N THR A 350 -7.46 -14.37 23.56
CA THR A 350 -8.86 -14.69 23.87
C THR A 350 -9.77 -14.47 22.66
N ALA A 351 -9.60 -13.35 21.93
CA ALA A 351 -10.35 -13.08 20.72
C ALA A 351 -10.03 -14.09 19.59
N ALA A 352 -8.76 -14.42 19.40
CA ALA A 352 -8.33 -15.41 18.42
C ALA A 352 -8.88 -16.81 18.76
N TRP A 353 -8.82 -17.20 20.04
CA TRP A 353 -9.34 -18.48 20.54
C TRP A 353 -10.86 -18.59 20.36
N ALA A 354 -11.62 -17.57 20.72
CA ALA A 354 -13.06 -17.51 20.51
C ALA A 354 -13.42 -17.63 19.01
N THR A 355 -12.65 -17.00 18.16
CA THR A 355 -12.85 -17.05 16.70
C THR A 355 -12.62 -18.45 16.13
N ILE A 356 -11.50 -19.12 16.44
CA ILE A 356 -11.22 -20.46 15.91
C ILE A 356 -12.15 -21.53 16.53
N THR A 357 -12.56 -21.36 17.79
CA THR A 357 -13.57 -22.21 18.44
C THR A 357 -14.92 -22.08 17.72
N THR A 358 -15.39 -20.88 17.46
CA THR A 358 -16.64 -20.62 16.72
C THR A 358 -16.56 -21.20 15.30
N THR A 359 -15.41 -21.03 14.64
CA THR A 359 -15.16 -21.60 13.31
C THR A 359 -15.25 -23.13 13.34
N ALA A 360 -14.69 -23.79 14.36
CA ALA A 360 -14.77 -25.23 14.53
C ALA A 360 -16.21 -25.71 14.74
N GLN A 361 -16.94 -25.06 15.64
CA GLN A 361 -18.34 -25.37 15.95
C GLN A 361 -19.27 -25.21 14.74
N ARG A 362 -19.00 -24.21 13.88
CA ARG A 362 -19.82 -23.90 12.72
C ARG A 362 -19.13 -24.23 11.37
N ARG A 363 -18.16 -25.15 11.39
CA ARG A 363 -17.35 -25.53 10.22
C ARG A 363 -18.19 -25.74 8.95
N SER A 364 -19.17 -26.62 9.02
CA SER A 364 -19.97 -27.03 7.84
C SER A 364 -20.81 -25.88 7.27
N GLU A 365 -21.33 -25.01 8.13
CA GLU A 365 -22.08 -23.82 7.74
C GLU A 365 -21.13 -22.79 7.06
N ARG A 366 -19.98 -22.51 7.70
CA ARG A 366 -19.04 -21.52 7.19
C ARG A 366 -18.46 -21.89 5.82
N VAL A 367 -18.06 -23.14 5.63
CA VAL A 367 -17.49 -23.62 4.35
C VAL A 367 -18.55 -23.62 3.25
N ARG A 368 -19.77 -24.03 3.57
CA ARG A 368 -20.91 -24.00 2.62
C ARG A 368 -21.24 -22.56 2.19
N ASP A 369 -21.30 -21.63 3.14
CA ASP A 369 -21.59 -20.22 2.82
C ASP A 369 -20.47 -19.58 2.03
N TYR A 370 -19.20 -19.98 2.24
CA TYR A 370 -18.09 -19.55 1.41
C TYR A 370 -18.25 -20.05 -0.03
N ALA A 371 -18.58 -21.33 -0.23
CA ALA A 371 -18.85 -21.88 -1.55
C ALA A 371 -20.00 -21.15 -2.25
N ALA A 372 -21.10 -20.88 -1.51
CA ALA A 372 -22.23 -20.12 -2.03
C ALA A 372 -21.84 -18.67 -2.42
N PHE A 373 -21.00 -18.01 -1.63
CA PHE A 373 -20.46 -16.69 -1.96
C PHE A 373 -19.71 -16.71 -3.30
N ARG A 374 -18.83 -17.68 -3.50
CA ARG A 374 -18.03 -17.80 -4.73
C ARG A 374 -18.92 -18.02 -5.96
N GLN A 375 -19.93 -18.87 -5.82
CA GLN A 375 -20.90 -19.11 -6.88
C GLN A 375 -21.79 -17.90 -7.17
N SER A 376 -22.24 -17.18 -6.11
CA SER A 376 -23.07 -15.98 -6.27
C SER A 376 -22.32 -14.82 -6.93
N ALA A 377 -21.00 -14.72 -6.80
CA ALA A 377 -20.22 -13.74 -7.52
C ALA A 377 -20.37 -13.86 -9.05
N ILE A 378 -20.50 -15.09 -9.55
CA ILE A 378 -20.74 -15.38 -10.98
C ILE A 378 -22.17 -15.01 -11.38
N THR A 379 -23.16 -15.47 -10.61
CA THR A 379 -24.58 -15.30 -10.96
C THR A 379 -25.06 -13.87 -10.81
N ASP A 380 -24.64 -13.16 -9.76
CA ASP A 380 -25.06 -11.79 -9.49
C ASP A 380 -24.47 -10.82 -10.52
N ALA A 381 -23.20 -11.01 -10.90
CA ALA A 381 -22.57 -10.21 -11.94
C ALA A 381 -23.27 -10.36 -13.30
N SER A 382 -23.89 -11.53 -13.56
CA SER A 382 -24.69 -11.75 -14.78
C SER A 382 -26.00 -10.96 -14.80
N ARG A 383 -26.48 -10.50 -13.64
CA ARG A 383 -27.72 -9.73 -13.46
C ARG A 383 -27.45 -8.25 -13.12
N GLY A 384 -26.20 -7.88 -12.86
CA GLY A 384 -25.80 -6.54 -12.46
C GLY A 384 -25.81 -5.50 -13.59
N GLY A 385 -25.73 -4.22 -13.23
CA GLY A 385 -25.68 -3.11 -14.21
C GLY A 385 -24.33 -2.98 -14.93
N MET A 386 -23.23 -3.43 -14.31
CA MET A 386 -21.87 -3.43 -14.87
C MET A 386 -21.38 -4.87 -14.94
N ARG A 387 -21.11 -5.36 -16.17
CA ARG A 387 -20.72 -6.74 -16.42
C ARG A 387 -19.23 -6.92 -16.61
N ALA A 388 -18.59 -6.04 -17.37
CA ALA A 388 -17.18 -6.17 -17.67
C ALA A 388 -16.49 -4.81 -17.77
N VAL A 389 -15.16 -4.83 -17.64
CA VAL A 389 -14.28 -3.70 -17.93
C VAL A 389 -13.32 -4.10 -19.04
N ILE A 390 -13.16 -3.20 -20.02
CA ILE A 390 -12.20 -3.29 -21.09
C ILE A 390 -11.09 -2.31 -20.82
N ILE A 391 -9.82 -2.76 -20.88
CA ILE A 391 -8.62 -1.97 -20.69
C ILE A 391 -7.89 -1.90 -22.03
N GLY A 392 -7.80 -0.68 -22.59
CA GLY A 392 -7.17 -0.45 -23.87
C GLY A 392 -5.65 -0.53 -23.81
N GLN A 393 -5.02 -0.96 -24.90
CA GLN A 393 -3.56 -0.90 -25.06
C GLN A 393 -3.09 0.54 -25.13
N ASP A 394 -2.03 0.88 -24.44
CA ASP A 394 -1.49 2.24 -24.36
C ASP A 394 -0.12 2.41 -25.05
N GLY A 395 0.46 1.32 -25.53
CA GLY A 395 1.79 1.27 -26.15
C GLY A 395 2.95 1.62 -25.20
N GLN A 396 2.67 1.91 -23.93
CA GLN A 396 3.65 2.24 -22.88
C GLN A 396 3.77 1.16 -21.80
N GLY A 397 3.00 0.06 -21.92
CA GLY A 397 3.04 -1.09 -21.04
C GLY A 397 2.29 -0.91 -19.70
N ARG A 398 1.55 0.18 -19.50
CA ARG A 398 0.73 0.42 -18.31
C ARG A 398 -0.45 -0.54 -18.23
N ALA A 399 -1.11 -0.80 -19.38
CA ALA A 399 -2.18 -1.79 -19.49
C ALA A 399 -1.68 -3.20 -19.16
N ASP A 400 -0.50 -3.59 -19.63
CA ASP A 400 0.13 -4.86 -19.30
C ASP A 400 0.49 -4.96 -17.81
N SER A 401 0.95 -3.85 -17.22
CA SER A 401 1.25 -3.77 -15.79
C SER A 401 -0.01 -3.92 -14.94
N LEU A 402 -1.13 -3.30 -15.36
CA LEU A 402 -2.43 -3.45 -14.71
C LEU A 402 -2.95 -4.89 -14.84
N ALA A 403 -2.87 -5.49 -16.02
CA ALA A 403 -3.30 -6.88 -16.24
C ALA A 403 -2.53 -7.87 -15.34
N ARG A 404 -1.20 -7.72 -15.23
CA ARG A 404 -0.39 -8.51 -14.28
C ARG A 404 -0.82 -8.34 -12.84
N ARG A 405 -1.15 -7.11 -12.43
CA ARG A 405 -1.60 -6.82 -11.08
C ARG A 405 -2.95 -7.49 -10.77
N LEU A 406 -3.87 -7.49 -11.73
CA LEU A 406 -5.17 -8.16 -11.60
C LEU A 406 -5.00 -9.69 -11.52
N LEU A 407 -4.16 -10.28 -12.36
CA LEU A 407 -3.84 -11.71 -12.30
C LEU A 407 -3.22 -12.12 -10.96
N ALA A 408 -2.32 -11.29 -10.39
CA ALA A 408 -1.72 -11.53 -9.08
C ALA A 408 -2.74 -11.47 -7.92
N ASN A 409 -3.90 -10.81 -8.14
CA ASN A 409 -5.06 -10.84 -7.22
C ASN A 409 -6.00 -12.03 -7.46
N GLY A 410 -5.63 -12.99 -8.31
CA GLY A 410 -6.46 -14.14 -8.65
C GLY A 410 -7.65 -13.80 -9.58
N ILE A 411 -7.64 -12.62 -10.20
CA ILE A 411 -8.67 -12.16 -11.13
C ILE A 411 -8.37 -12.71 -12.53
N VAL A 412 -9.36 -13.33 -13.15
CA VAL A 412 -9.26 -13.80 -14.55
C VAL A 412 -9.27 -12.59 -15.48
N VAL A 413 -8.23 -12.45 -16.27
CA VAL A 413 -8.09 -11.43 -17.31
C VAL A 413 -8.04 -12.11 -18.68
N ARG A 414 -8.78 -11.59 -19.65
CA ARG A 414 -8.77 -12.06 -21.03
C ARG A 414 -8.16 -11.02 -21.95
N ARG A 415 -7.75 -11.42 -23.13
CA ARG A 415 -7.19 -10.55 -24.17
C ARG A 415 -7.93 -10.70 -25.47
N LEU A 416 -8.39 -9.60 -26.06
CA LEU A 416 -9.05 -9.59 -27.36
C LEU A 416 -8.10 -10.08 -28.46
N THR A 417 -8.54 -11.09 -29.21
CA THR A 417 -7.78 -11.68 -30.34
C THR A 417 -7.88 -10.82 -31.59
N GLY A 418 -8.99 -10.09 -31.76
CA GLY A 418 -9.27 -9.19 -32.87
C GLY A 418 -9.84 -7.85 -32.33
N ALA A 419 -9.96 -6.87 -33.23
CA ALA A 419 -10.69 -5.64 -32.90
C ALA A 419 -12.19 -5.94 -32.77
N ALA A 420 -12.85 -5.35 -31.78
CA ALA A 420 -14.26 -5.58 -31.48
C ALA A 420 -15.07 -4.26 -31.48
N ASP A 421 -16.25 -4.27 -32.10
CA ASP A 421 -17.21 -3.17 -32.01
C ASP A 421 -18.18 -3.46 -30.84
N VAL A 422 -17.98 -2.77 -29.72
CA VAL A 422 -18.73 -2.96 -28.48
C VAL A 422 -19.73 -1.82 -28.31
N ARG A 423 -21.02 -2.10 -28.54
CA ARG A 423 -22.09 -1.09 -28.66
C ARG A 423 -22.43 -0.40 -27.34
N ASP A 424 -22.26 -1.09 -26.22
CA ASP A 424 -22.57 -0.60 -24.88
C ASP A 424 -21.32 -0.21 -24.08
N ALA A 425 -20.15 -0.11 -24.73
CA ALA A 425 -18.91 0.32 -24.09
C ALA A 425 -19.00 1.79 -23.66
N THR A 426 -19.07 2.02 -22.36
CA THR A 426 -19.11 3.36 -21.76
C THR A 426 -17.72 3.75 -21.29
N PRO A 427 -17.14 4.85 -21.81
CA PRO A 427 -15.79 5.25 -21.44
C PRO A 427 -15.71 5.75 -20.00
N TYR A 428 -14.56 5.50 -19.34
CA TYR A 428 -14.25 6.11 -18.05
C TYR A 428 -14.13 7.64 -18.20
N GLY A 429 -14.61 8.35 -17.21
CA GLY A 429 -14.62 9.82 -17.28
C GLY A 429 -15.80 10.43 -18.02
N GLY A 430 -16.76 9.60 -18.43
CA GLY A 430 -18.03 10.02 -19.06
C GLY A 430 -17.97 10.02 -20.58
N GLY A 431 -19.15 10.01 -21.20
CA GLY A 431 -19.37 10.00 -22.65
C GLY A 431 -20.53 9.12 -23.06
N THR A 432 -20.88 9.12 -24.36
CA THR A 432 -21.89 8.26 -24.94
C THR A 432 -21.33 6.86 -25.21
N GLY A 433 -22.17 5.81 -25.05
CA GLY A 433 -21.75 4.42 -25.24
C GLY A 433 -21.42 4.06 -26.70
N GLY A 434 -20.66 3.00 -26.84
CA GLY A 434 -20.20 2.42 -28.11
C GLY A 434 -18.76 2.80 -28.48
N ALA A 435 -17.91 1.79 -28.64
CA ALA A 435 -16.51 1.99 -29.04
C ALA A 435 -15.99 0.81 -29.89
N ARG A 436 -15.12 1.13 -30.85
CA ARG A 436 -14.29 0.14 -31.52
C ARG A 436 -13.03 -0.09 -30.70
N ILE A 437 -12.94 -1.26 -30.09
CA ILE A 437 -11.86 -1.65 -29.20
C ILE A 437 -10.76 -2.34 -30.02
N PRO A 438 -9.51 -1.90 -29.90
CA PRO A 438 -8.39 -2.52 -30.63
C PRO A 438 -8.12 -3.96 -30.18
N ALA A 439 -7.62 -4.80 -31.10
CA ALA A 439 -7.04 -6.09 -30.76
C ALA A 439 -5.95 -5.96 -29.69
N GLY A 440 -5.80 -6.97 -28.84
CA GLY A 440 -4.83 -6.96 -27.74
C GLY A 440 -5.29 -6.26 -26.48
N SER A 441 -6.42 -5.52 -26.49
CA SER A 441 -7.02 -4.94 -25.28
C SER A 441 -7.43 -6.03 -24.30
N TYR A 442 -7.39 -5.73 -23.00
CA TYR A 442 -7.76 -6.67 -21.94
C TYR A 442 -9.22 -6.54 -21.56
N VAL A 443 -9.82 -7.67 -21.20
CA VAL A 443 -11.22 -7.78 -20.75
C VAL A 443 -11.26 -8.47 -19.40
N VAL A 444 -11.91 -7.84 -18.43
CA VAL A 444 -12.22 -8.41 -17.12
C VAL A 444 -13.72 -8.53 -16.98
N ASP A 445 -14.23 -9.76 -17.11
CA ASP A 445 -15.63 -10.08 -16.89
C ASP A 445 -15.86 -10.33 -15.39
N PHE A 446 -16.82 -9.65 -14.78
CA PHE A 446 -17.11 -9.79 -13.35
C PHE A 446 -17.87 -11.07 -12.99
N ALA A 447 -18.43 -11.80 -13.98
CA ALA A 447 -18.99 -13.13 -13.75
C ALA A 447 -17.89 -14.19 -13.62
N GLN A 448 -17.11 -14.04 -12.58
CA GLN A 448 -16.04 -14.94 -12.18
C GLN A 448 -16.02 -15.05 -10.64
N PRO A 449 -15.43 -16.11 -10.07
CA PRO A 449 -15.38 -16.27 -8.61
C PRO A 449 -14.76 -15.07 -7.86
N GLN A 450 -13.81 -14.37 -8.48
CA GLN A 450 -13.15 -13.18 -7.96
C GLN A 450 -13.85 -11.88 -8.39
N GLY A 451 -15.07 -11.96 -8.91
CA GLY A 451 -15.76 -10.86 -9.56
C GLY A 451 -16.06 -9.66 -8.67
N ARG A 452 -16.33 -9.87 -7.36
CA ARG A 452 -16.59 -8.77 -6.42
C ARG A 452 -15.32 -7.95 -6.16
N LEU A 453 -14.18 -8.61 -5.95
CA LEU A 453 -12.89 -7.92 -5.84
C LEU A 453 -12.56 -7.21 -7.16
N ALA A 454 -12.70 -7.90 -8.30
CA ALA A 454 -12.43 -7.30 -9.62
C ALA A 454 -13.26 -6.03 -9.85
N LYS A 455 -14.55 -6.05 -9.48
CA LYS A 455 -15.41 -4.88 -9.58
C LYS A 455 -14.98 -3.77 -8.64
N ALA A 456 -14.70 -4.07 -7.37
CA ALA A 456 -14.25 -3.09 -6.38
C ALA A 456 -12.96 -2.36 -6.81
N LEU A 457 -12.04 -3.05 -7.50
CA LEU A 457 -10.77 -2.48 -7.99
C LEU A 457 -10.91 -1.69 -9.29
N LEU A 458 -11.91 -2.06 -10.13
CA LEU A 458 -12.03 -1.56 -11.49
C LEU A 458 -13.22 -0.64 -11.73
N GLU A 459 -14.25 -0.62 -10.88
CA GLU A 459 -15.37 0.31 -11.09
C GLU A 459 -14.87 1.76 -11.14
N PRO A 460 -15.47 2.61 -12.02
CA PRO A 460 -15.01 3.99 -12.17
C PRO A 460 -15.09 4.80 -10.89
N ASP A 461 -16.11 4.55 -10.07
CA ASP A 461 -16.41 5.31 -8.86
C ASP A 461 -17.09 4.42 -7.82
N ALA A 462 -16.47 4.25 -6.67
CA ALA A 462 -17.02 3.49 -5.55
C ALA A 462 -18.20 4.26 -4.92
N GLN A 463 -19.33 3.59 -4.74
CA GLN A 463 -20.55 4.24 -4.26
C GLN A 463 -20.60 4.32 -2.74
N LEU A 464 -20.77 5.54 -2.23
CA LEU A 464 -21.09 5.80 -0.83
C LEU A 464 -22.61 5.85 -0.61
N ASP A 465 -23.07 5.46 0.56
CA ASP A 465 -24.48 5.57 0.92
C ASP A 465 -24.91 7.02 1.06
N SER A 466 -26.07 7.35 0.47
CA SER A 466 -26.64 8.69 0.61
C SER A 466 -27.00 9.04 2.06
N SER A 467 -27.31 8.04 2.89
CA SER A 467 -27.50 8.22 4.34
C SER A 467 -26.22 8.57 5.05
N PHE A 468 -25.11 7.88 4.72
CA PHE A 468 -23.78 8.22 5.23
C PHE A 468 -23.38 9.65 4.85
N ILE A 469 -23.50 10.01 3.57
CA ILE A 469 -23.17 11.37 3.10
C ILE A 469 -23.99 12.44 3.81
N ARG A 470 -25.31 12.21 4.02
CA ARG A 470 -26.14 13.16 4.78
C ARG A 470 -25.68 13.32 6.22
N GLN A 471 -25.28 12.23 6.88
CA GLN A 471 -24.76 12.28 8.23
C GLN A 471 -23.41 13.03 8.29
N GLU A 472 -22.52 12.82 7.32
CA GLU A 472 -21.25 13.53 7.26
C GLU A 472 -21.42 15.03 7.01
N LEU A 473 -22.37 15.43 6.15
CA LEU A 473 -22.73 16.83 5.96
C LEU A 473 -23.28 17.45 7.25
N GLU A 474 -24.09 16.72 8.02
CA GLU A 474 -24.61 17.18 9.32
C GLU A 474 -23.51 17.22 10.39
N SER A 475 -22.64 16.21 10.47
CA SER A 475 -21.48 16.22 11.39
C SER A 475 -20.62 17.45 11.14
N ARG A 476 -20.33 17.74 9.88
CA ARG A 476 -19.58 18.93 9.48
C ARG A 476 -20.30 20.22 9.86
N ARG A 477 -21.62 20.31 9.64
CA ARG A 477 -22.44 21.46 10.00
C ARG A 477 -22.45 21.71 11.52
N THR A 478 -22.38 20.65 12.32
CA THR A 478 -22.40 20.68 13.78
C THR A 478 -20.99 20.63 14.41
N ASN A 479 -19.93 20.73 13.59
CA ASN A 479 -18.52 20.67 14.00
C ASN A 479 -18.18 19.38 14.76
N GLN A 480 -18.79 18.27 14.35
CA GLN A 480 -18.43 16.93 14.81
C GLN A 480 -17.34 16.32 13.91
N PRO A 481 -16.54 15.38 14.43
CA PRO A 481 -15.53 14.67 13.64
C PRO A 481 -16.13 13.97 12.42
N GLU A 482 -15.46 14.06 11.28
CA GLU A 482 -15.78 13.31 10.06
C GLU A 482 -15.38 11.84 10.23
N ARG A 483 -16.12 10.93 9.60
CA ARG A 483 -15.90 9.48 9.68
C ARG A 483 -15.25 8.89 8.42
N PHE A 484 -14.80 9.71 7.48
CA PHE A 484 -13.95 9.21 6.39
C PHE A 484 -12.63 8.72 6.94
N TYR A 485 -12.42 7.41 6.92
CA TYR A 485 -11.23 6.80 7.50
C TYR A 485 -10.02 6.80 6.55
N ASP A 486 -10.27 6.66 5.23
CA ASP A 486 -9.21 6.64 4.20
C ASP A 486 -9.73 7.25 2.87
N VAL A 487 -8.98 7.06 1.78
CA VAL A 487 -9.36 7.54 0.45
C VAL A 487 -10.71 6.99 -0.01
N THR A 488 -11.50 7.83 -0.66
CA THR A 488 -12.83 7.45 -1.19
C THR A 488 -12.78 7.04 -2.67
N ALA A 489 -11.59 7.05 -3.30
CA ALA A 489 -11.40 6.63 -4.69
C ALA A 489 -10.04 5.96 -4.91
N TRP A 490 -10.03 4.89 -5.71
CA TRP A 490 -8.84 4.07 -6.00
C TRP A 490 -8.88 3.39 -7.37
N SER A 491 -9.89 3.65 -8.22
CA SER A 491 -10.10 2.96 -9.49
C SER A 491 -8.81 2.79 -10.30
N MET A 492 -8.37 1.54 -10.47
CA MET A 492 -7.06 1.23 -11.04
C MET A 492 -6.87 1.73 -12.48
N PRO A 493 -7.88 1.75 -13.38
CA PRO A 493 -7.71 2.35 -14.70
C PRO A 493 -7.28 3.82 -14.65
N TYR A 494 -7.77 4.61 -13.69
CA TYR A 494 -7.33 5.99 -13.51
C TYR A 494 -5.90 6.08 -12.95
N THR A 495 -5.58 5.29 -11.94
CA THR A 495 -4.26 5.36 -11.28
C THR A 495 -3.14 4.87 -12.19
N PHE A 496 -3.43 3.92 -13.10
CA PHE A 496 -2.51 3.46 -14.15
C PHE A 496 -2.52 4.35 -15.39
N ARG A 497 -3.47 5.29 -15.49
CA ARG A 497 -3.65 6.16 -16.65
C ARG A 497 -3.79 5.35 -17.94
N VAL A 498 -4.76 4.44 -17.96
CA VAL A 498 -5.11 3.63 -19.15
C VAL A 498 -6.51 3.97 -19.62
N ASN A 499 -6.73 3.94 -20.93
CA ASN A 499 -8.07 4.05 -21.47
C ASN A 499 -8.89 2.82 -21.07
N ALA A 500 -10.08 3.03 -20.52
CA ALA A 500 -10.94 1.94 -20.09
C ALA A 500 -12.40 2.24 -20.43
N TRP A 501 -13.18 1.17 -20.60
CA TRP A 501 -14.62 1.19 -20.81
C TRP A 501 -15.27 0.12 -19.94
N TRP A 502 -16.45 0.38 -19.48
CA TRP A 502 -17.28 -0.64 -18.85
C TRP A 502 -18.47 -0.99 -19.73
N THR A 503 -18.99 -2.23 -19.59
CA THR A 503 -20.11 -2.77 -20.39
C THR A 503 -21.18 -3.38 -19.50
N ARG A 504 -22.41 -3.45 -20.00
CA ARG A 504 -23.52 -4.17 -19.35
C ARG A 504 -23.61 -5.62 -19.78
N GLY A 505 -23.08 -5.93 -20.95
CA GLY A 505 -23.01 -7.28 -21.51
C GLY A 505 -21.61 -7.88 -21.47
N PRO A 506 -21.49 -9.20 -21.70
CA PRO A 506 -20.21 -9.85 -21.86
C PRO A 506 -19.52 -9.39 -23.15
N VAL A 507 -18.18 -9.40 -23.17
CA VAL A 507 -17.38 -9.08 -24.34
C VAL A 507 -16.85 -10.37 -24.95
N ALA A 508 -17.22 -10.66 -26.19
CA ALA A 508 -16.81 -11.86 -26.93
C ALA A 508 -15.45 -11.69 -27.62
N GLY A 509 -14.84 -12.80 -28.08
CA GLY A 509 -13.59 -12.78 -28.84
C GLY A 509 -12.34 -12.48 -28.05
N ALA A 510 -12.33 -12.87 -26.78
CA ALA A 510 -11.20 -12.69 -25.88
C ALA A 510 -10.78 -14.02 -25.25
N ASP A 511 -9.50 -14.35 -25.34
CA ASP A 511 -8.88 -15.54 -24.74
C ASP A 511 -8.30 -15.23 -23.36
N GLU A 512 -8.37 -16.20 -22.45
CA GLU A 512 -7.86 -16.09 -21.10
C GLU A 512 -6.34 -16.01 -21.10
N LEU A 513 -5.79 -15.07 -20.32
CA LEU A 513 -4.36 -14.96 -20.10
C LEU A 513 -3.89 -16.04 -19.11
N PRO A 514 -2.73 -16.65 -19.36
CA PRO A 514 -2.14 -17.54 -18.37
C PRO A 514 -1.74 -16.76 -17.11
N SER A 515 -1.82 -17.39 -15.95
CA SER A 515 -1.37 -16.79 -14.67
C SER A 515 0.10 -16.37 -14.67
N THR A 516 0.91 -16.96 -15.57
CA THR A 516 2.32 -16.64 -15.79
C THR A 516 2.53 -15.45 -16.74
N PHE A 517 1.45 -14.77 -17.18
CA PHE A 517 1.56 -13.63 -18.09
C PHE A 517 2.51 -12.54 -17.55
N GLY A 518 3.54 -12.22 -18.34
CA GLY A 518 4.56 -11.23 -17.97
C GLY A 518 5.58 -11.72 -16.94
N ALA A 519 5.67 -13.03 -16.67
CA ALA A 519 6.79 -13.59 -15.95
C ALA A 519 8.12 -13.31 -16.68
N SER A 520 9.22 -13.23 -15.95
CA SER A 520 10.54 -12.83 -16.43
C SER A 520 10.91 -13.55 -17.75
N GLY A 521 11.21 -12.78 -18.78
CA GLY A 521 11.65 -13.27 -20.09
C GLY A 521 10.57 -13.37 -21.20
N GLN A 522 9.28 -13.24 -20.87
CA GLN A 522 8.24 -13.22 -21.89
C GLN A 522 8.07 -11.82 -22.51
N GLY A 523 8.27 -11.72 -23.83
CA GLY A 523 8.06 -10.49 -24.59
C GLY A 523 9.12 -9.41 -24.40
N GLN A 524 10.31 -9.76 -23.93
CA GLN A 524 11.44 -8.81 -23.92
C GLN A 524 11.79 -8.41 -25.36
N PRO A 525 12.00 -7.10 -25.64
CA PRO A 525 12.47 -6.64 -26.92
C PRO A 525 13.82 -7.30 -27.28
N ALA A 526 14.03 -7.54 -28.57
CA ALA A 526 15.33 -8.00 -29.05
C ALA A 526 16.42 -6.97 -28.69
N ALA A 527 17.62 -7.45 -28.40
CA ALA A 527 18.76 -6.58 -28.13
C ALA A 527 19.00 -5.66 -29.32
N PRO A 528 19.21 -4.35 -29.13
CA PRO A 528 19.48 -3.45 -30.24
C PRO A 528 20.80 -3.79 -30.94
N GLY A 529 20.80 -3.76 -32.28
CA GLY A 529 22.03 -3.81 -33.08
C GLY A 529 22.89 -2.55 -32.84
N ASN A 530 24.15 -2.58 -33.27
CA ASN A 530 25.04 -1.43 -33.14
C ASN A 530 24.62 -0.30 -34.10
N GLY A 531 24.20 0.85 -33.59
CA GLY A 531 23.95 2.06 -34.36
C GLY A 531 25.25 2.84 -34.57
N ARG A 532 25.63 3.10 -35.81
CA ARG A 532 26.86 3.86 -36.12
C ARG A 532 26.86 5.29 -35.55
N PHE A 533 25.68 5.97 -35.58
CA PHE A 533 25.50 7.27 -34.97
C PHE A 533 25.19 7.15 -33.49
N GLY A 534 24.39 6.14 -33.11
CA GLY A 534 23.95 5.94 -31.73
C GLY A 534 22.61 5.21 -31.62
N TYR A 535 21.79 5.66 -30.68
CA TYR A 535 20.51 5.03 -30.35
C TYR A 535 19.43 6.06 -29.99
N ALA A 536 18.17 5.69 -30.21
CA ALA A 536 17.02 6.43 -29.68
C ALA A 536 15.99 5.52 -29.01
N PHE A 537 15.28 6.08 -28.03
CA PHE A 537 14.14 5.43 -27.38
C PHE A 537 13.09 6.44 -26.93
N GLU A 538 11.84 5.98 -26.86
CA GLU A 538 10.71 6.84 -26.50
C GLU A 538 10.60 7.04 -24.99
N PRO A 539 10.13 8.22 -24.51
CA PRO A 539 9.85 8.46 -23.09
C PRO A 539 8.47 7.89 -22.66
N GLY A 540 8.18 7.91 -21.37
CA GLY A 540 6.82 7.78 -20.78
C GLY A 540 6.42 6.39 -20.33
N SER A 541 7.20 5.34 -20.67
CA SER A 541 7.02 4.02 -20.06
C SER A 541 7.92 3.86 -18.83
N GLU A 542 7.55 2.95 -17.92
CA GLU A 542 8.42 2.58 -16.79
C GLU A 542 9.75 1.99 -17.29
N THR A 543 9.70 1.18 -18.34
CA THR A 543 10.89 0.57 -18.95
C THR A 543 11.83 1.64 -19.52
N SER A 544 11.30 2.65 -20.20
CA SER A 544 12.09 3.78 -20.72
C SER A 544 12.69 4.64 -19.60
N THR A 545 11.94 4.87 -18.53
CA THR A 545 12.42 5.57 -17.34
C THR A 545 13.59 4.83 -16.70
N ARG A 546 13.47 3.51 -16.53
CA ARG A 546 14.57 2.65 -16.05
C ARG A 546 15.76 2.65 -16.99
N MET A 547 15.52 2.63 -18.30
CA MET A 547 16.58 2.70 -19.30
C MET A 547 17.38 4.01 -19.16
N LEU A 548 16.69 5.15 -19.10
CA LEU A 548 17.32 6.46 -18.89
C LEU A 548 18.12 6.48 -17.57
N ALA A 549 17.49 6.07 -16.48
CA ALA A 549 18.12 6.02 -15.16
C ALA A 549 19.39 5.17 -15.15
N THR A 550 19.35 3.99 -15.77
CA THR A 550 20.50 3.09 -15.90
C THR A 550 21.63 3.73 -16.70
N LEU A 551 21.31 4.33 -17.84
CA LEU A 551 22.33 5.03 -18.67
C LEU A 551 23.00 6.16 -17.91
N LEU A 552 22.20 7.00 -17.22
CA LEU A 552 22.75 8.12 -16.43
C LEU A 552 23.60 7.65 -15.24
N ARG A 553 23.16 6.61 -14.54
CA ARG A 553 23.92 5.97 -13.47
C ARG A 553 25.25 5.41 -13.95
N ASP A 554 25.27 4.80 -15.14
CA ASP A 554 26.46 4.27 -15.77
C ASP A 554 27.28 5.36 -16.49
N SER A 555 26.99 6.65 -16.19
CA SER A 555 27.69 7.84 -16.70
C SER A 555 27.62 8.04 -18.24
N ALA A 556 26.66 7.39 -18.89
CA ALA A 556 26.42 7.60 -20.32
C ALA A 556 25.86 8.99 -20.58
N ARG A 557 26.37 9.66 -21.60
CA ARG A 557 25.85 10.92 -22.08
C ARG A 557 24.61 10.67 -22.93
N VAL A 558 23.47 11.23 -22.52
CA VAL A 558 22.17 11.12 -23.16
C VAL A 558 21.66 12.51 -23.51
N TRP A 559 20.94 12.62 -24.60
CA TRP A 559 20.30 13.86 -25.06
C TRP A 559 18.78 13.70 -25.06
N TYR A 560 18.10 14.80 -24.93
CA TYR A 560 16.65 14.96 -24.97
C TYR A 560 16.27 15.73 -26.24
N ALA A 561 15.42 15.15 -27.09
CA ALA A 561 14.93 15.79 -28.29
C ALA A 561 13.68 16.65 -28.00
N GLN A 562 13.81 17.98 -28.06
CA GLN A 562 12.70 18.91 -27.80
C GLN A 562 11.62 18.89 -28.90
N ARG A 563 11.88 18.25 -30.03
CA ARG A 563 10.92 18.06 -31.12
C ARG A 563 10.95 16.61 -31.57
N GLY A 564 9.79 16.11 -32.01
CA GLY A 564 9.71 14.77 -32.56
C GLY A 564 10.47 14.62 -33.89
N PHE A 565 10.86 13.42 -34.23
CA PHE A 565 11.54 13.05 -35.44
C PHE A 565 11.16 11.66 -35.94
N ARG A 566 11.45 11.34 -37.23
CA ARG A 566 11.27 10.01 -37.82
C ARG A 566 12.55 9.52 -38.49
N VAL A 567 12.86 8.24 -38.26
CA VAL A 567 13.96 7.54 -38.94
C VAL A 567 13.44 6.20 -39.44
N GLY A 568 13.34 6.02 -40.74
CA GLY A 568 12.66 4.87 -41.36
C GLY A 568 11.20 4.82 -40.92
N ASP A 569 10.77 3.63 -40.44
CA ASP A 569 9.42 3.43 -39.90
C ASP A 569 9.27 3.88 -38.44
N ALA A 570 10.38 4.15 -37.74
CA ALA A 570 10.35 4.53 -36.33
C ALA A 570 10.05 6.02 -36.16
N ARG A 571 8.97 6.32 -35.42
CA ARG A 571 8.59 7.69 -35.03
C ARG A 571 8.89 7.92 -33.55
N PHE A 572 9.61 8.98 -33.27
CA PHE A 572 10.00 9.41 -31.93
C PHE A 572 9.27 10.71 -31.58
N PRO A 573 8.49 10.74 -30.51
CA PRO A 573 7.76 11.94 -30.12
C PRO A 573 8.70 13.00 -29.53
N HIS A 574 8.18 14.20 -29.28
CA HIS A 574 8.76 15.16 -28.35
C HIS A 574 9.17 14.46 -27.05
N GLY A 575 10.37 14.73 -26.57
CA GLY A 575 10.90 14.11 -25.36
C GLY A 575 11.69 12.82 -25.57
N ALA A 576 11.86 12.37 -26.81
CA ALA A 576 12.65 11.17 -27.08
C ALA A 576 14.10 11.32 -26.63
N PHE A 577 14.67 10.25 -26.16
CA PHE A 577 16.05 10.17 -25.68
C PHE A 577 16.99 9.67 -26.78
N VAL A 578 18.15 10.31 -26.92
CA VAL A 578 19.16 9.99 -27.92
C VAL A 578 20.50 9.73 -27.23
N VAL A 579 21.16 8.63 -27.57
CA VAL A 579 22.54 8.32 -27.17
C VAL A 579 23.41 8.44 -28.39
N ARG A 580 24.39 9.35 -28.37
CA ARG A 580 25.35 9.55 -29.49
C ARG A 580 26.60 8.70 -29.22
N ALA A 581 26.93 7.77 -30.12
CA ALA A 581 28.03 6.85 -29.91
C ALA A 581 29.38 7.60 -29.80
N ALA A 582 29.64 8.53 -30.72
CA ALA A 582 30.88 9.29 -30.76
C ALA A 582 31.10 10.25 -29.58
N ALA A 583 30.06 10.53 -28.80
CA ALA A 583 30.14 11.40 -27.61
C ALA A 583 30.31 10.61 -26.31
N ASN A 584 30.33 9.30 -26.39
CA ASN A 584 30.51 8.35 -25.31
C ASN A 584 31.74 7.47 -25.55
N ASP A 585 32.16 6.71 -24.57
CA ASP A 585 33.25 5.75 -24.70
C ASP A 585 32.88 4.60 -25.66
N SER A 586 33.86 3.90 -26.21
CA SER A 586 33.66 2.80 -27.16
C SER A 586 32.81 1.65 -26.58
N SER A 587 32.71 1.50 -25.25
CA SER A 587 31.87 0.56 -24.55
C SER A 587 30.35 0.90 -24.58
N ILE A 588 29.95 2.06 -25.11
CA ILE A 588 28.55 2.53 -25.09
C ILE A 588 27.58 1.54 -25.69
N HIS A 589 28.00 0.81 -26.73
CA HIS A 589 27.15 -0.22 -27.35
C HIS A 589 26.80 -1.35 -26.37
N ASP A 590 27.75 -1.76 -25.50
CA ASP A 590 27.53 -2.76 -24.47
C ASP A 590 26.69 -2.21 -23.33
N VAL A 591 26.94 -0.96 -22.94
CA VAL A 591 26.15 -0.26 -21.91
C VAL A 591 24.67 -0.19 -22.34
N VAL A 592 24.40 0.23 -23.57
CA VAL A 592 23.04 0.33 -24.10
C VAL A 592 22.37 -1.04 -24.17
N ARG A 593 23.07 -2.10 -24.63
CA ARG A 593 22.50 -3.46 -24.66
C ARG A 593 22.17 -3.98 -23.27
N ARG A 594 23.07 -3.80 -22.30
CA ARG A 594 22.81 -4.22 -20.91
C ARG A 594 21.64 -3.45 -20.29
N ALA A 595 21.60 -2.13 -20.48
CA ALA A 595 20.52 -1.27 -19.98
C ALA A 595 19.18 -1.63 -20.62
N ALA A 596 19.13 -1.90 -21.93
CA ALA A 596 17.92 -2.33 -22.63
C ALA A 596 17.42 -3.70 -22.11
N ALA A 597 18.33 -4.65 -21.93
CA ALA A 597 18.01 -5.98 -21.39
C ALA A 597 17.49 -5.89 -19.94
N ALA A 598 18.13 -5.09 -19.10
CA ALA A 598 17.74 -4.93 -17.69
C ALA A 598 16.42 -4.16 -17.52
N SER A 599 16.13 -3.18 -18.37
CA SER A 599 14.91 -2.36 -18.30
C SER A 599 13.74 -2.96 -19.08
N GLY A 600 13.99 -3.76 -20.13
CA GLY A 600 12.98 -4.17 -21.11
C GLY A 600 12.55 -3.06 -22.06
N ALA A 601 13.33 -1.98 -22.19
CA ALA A 601 13.01 -0.87 -23.06
C ALA A 601 13.29 -1.20 -24.54
N ARG A 602 12.42 -0.70 -25.43
CA ARG A 602 12.65 -0.76 -26.88
C ARG A 602 13.60 0.36 -27.29
N VAL A 603 14.72 0.00 -27.90
CA VAL A 603 15.77 0.91 -28.33
C VAL A 603 16.03 0.71 -29.82
N ALA A 604 15.98 1.79 -30.59
CA ALA A 604 16.28 1.76 -32.02
C ALA A 604 17.74 2.18 -32.28
N PRO A 605 18.52 1.41 -33.05
CA PRO A 605 19.85 1.82 -33.50
C PRO A 605 19.72 2.90 -34.59
N LEU A 606 20.58 3.90 -34.53
CA LEU A 606 20.66 5.01 -35.47
C LEU A 606 21.99 4.99 -36.22
N ASN A 607 21.95 5.07 -37.57
CA ASN A 607 23.15 5.06 -38.39
C ASN A 607 23.54 6.42 -38.88
N SER A 608 22.69 7.46 -38.78
CA SER A 608 22.88 8.84 -39.22
C SER A 608 22.28 9.81 -38.25
N ALA A 609 22.81 11.05 -38.23
CA ALA A 609 22.18 12.18 -37.57
C ALA A 609 21.04 12.78 -38.45
N LEU A 610 21.06 12.53 -39.77
CA LEU A 610 20.00 12.93 -40.68
C LEU A 610 18.75 12.12 -40.43
N VAL A 611 17.61 12.78 -40.29
CA VAL A 611 16.29 12.18 -40.08
C VAL A 611 15.40 12.39 -41.31
N ASP A 612 14.40 11.52 -41.49
CA ASP A 612 13.46 11.62 -42.62
C ASP A 612 12.45 12.75 -42.45
N GLU A 613 12.05 12.99 -41.21
CA GLU A 613 11.12 14.06 -40.83
C GLU A 613 11.49 14.63 -39.45
N GLY A 614 11.26 15.92 -39.22
CA GLY A 614 11.44 16.59 -37.94
C GLY A 614 12.83 17.19 -37.76
N THR A 615 13.41 17.09 -36.59
CA THR A 615 14.66 17.74 -36.21
C THR A 615 15.84 16.80 -36.33
N ASP A 616 16.84 17.14 -37.12
CA ASP A 616 18.09 16.41 -37.18
C ASP A 616 18.80 16.32 -35.84
N LEU A 617 19.44 15.17 -35.58
CA LEU A 617 19.95 14.83 -34.25
C LEU A 617 21.22 15.61 -33.85
N GLY A 618 21.74 16.46 -34.72
CA GLY A 618 22.78 17.44 -34.44
C GLY A 618 22.27 18.85 -34.07
N SER A 619 20.96 19.07 -34.12
CA SER A 619 20.30 20.35 -33.84
C SER A 619 20.48 20.81 -32.38
N ASN A 620 20.43 22.14 -32.16
CA ASN A 620 20.33 22.74 -30.82
C ASN A 620 19.02 22.39 -30.07
N SER A 621 18.02 21.83 -30.77
CA SER A 621 16.81 21.29 -30.16
C SER A 621 17.03 19.86 -29.57
N VAL A 622 18.22 19.29 -29.67
CA VAL A 622 18.62 18.02 -29.05
C VAL A 622 19.65 18.34 -27.97
N ILE A 623 19.16 18.60 -26.77
CA ILE A 623 19.92 19.10 -25.63
C ILE A 623 20.50 17.98 -24.75
N PRO A 624 21.70 18.13 -24.18
CA PRO A 624 22.27 17.13 -23.31
C PRO A 624 21.51 17.08 -21.96
N ILE A 625 21.32 15.86 -21.43
CA ILE A 625 20.79 15.65 -20.10
C ILE A 625 21.93 15.72 -19.10
N HIS A 626 21.74 16.53 -18.05
CA HIS A 626 22.66 16.58 -16.93
C HIS A 626 22.44 15.37 -16.02
N ILE A 627 23.53 14.72 -15.57
CA ILE A 627 23.46 13.59 -14.61
C ILE A 627 23.27 14.17 -13.20
N PRO A 628 22.09 14.06 -12.57
CA PRO A 628 21.82 14.73 -11.30
C PRO A 628 22.33 13.94 -10.10
N ARG A 629 22.94 14.63 -9.12
CA ARG A 629 23.14 14.12 -7.76
C ARG A 629 21.90 14.48 -6.95
N VAL A 630 21.21 13.48 -6.42
CA VAL A 630 19.86 13.65 -5.82
C VAL A 630 19.89 13.45 -4.31
N ALA A 631 19.29 14.37 -3.56
CA ALA A 631 18.99 14.20 -2.14
C ALA A 631 17.48 14.01 -1.91
N LEU A 632 17.12 13.12 -0.99
CA LEU A 632 15.77 12.94 -0.48
C LEU A 632 15.76 13.32 1.02
N VAL A 633 14.92 14.29 1.39
CA VAL A 633 14.89 14.86 2.74
C VAL A 633 13.95 14.04 3.64
N GLY A 634 14.46 13.62 4.81
CA GLY A 634 13.71 12.92 5.85
C GLY A 634 13.84 13.59 7.23
N GLY A 635 13.18 13.04 8.24
CA GLY A 635 13.25 13.51 9.63
C GLY A 635 11.89 13.80 10.24
N SER A 636 11.85 14.18 11.50
CA SER A 636 10.67 14.21 12.36
C SER A 636 9.47 15.04 11.85
N SER A 637 9.70 16.02 11.00
CA SER A 637 8.63 16.85 10.41
C SER A 637 8.27 16.44 8.98
N VAL A 638 8.90 15.40 8.44
CA VAL A 638 8.57 14.83 7.14
C VAL A 638 7.64 13.63 7.36
N ASN A 639 6.58 13.53 6.56
CA ASN A 639 5.68 12.40 6.58
C ASN A 639 6.44 11.13 6.16
N GLY A 640 6.51 10.13 7.05
CA GLY A 640 7.27 8.90 6.81
C GLY A 640 6.79 8.12 5.59
N ASN A 641 5.47 8.05 5.37
CA ASN A 641 4.91 7.35 4.21
C ASN A 641 5.28 8.05 2.89
N SER A 642 5.12 9.39 2.82
CA SER A 642 5.50 10.15 1.61
C SER A 642 7.00 10.07 1.30
N PHE A 643 7.84 10.10 2.35
CA PHE A 643 9.28 9.81 2.20
C PHE A 643 9.49 8.41 1.62
N GLY A 644 8.81 7.42 2.20
CA GLY A 644 8.91 6.03 1.77
C GLY A 644 8.43 5.80 0.35
N PHE A 645 7.32 6.42 -0.06
CA PHE A 645 6.79 6.33 -1.43
C PHE A 645 7.80 6.89 -2.45
N ALA A 646 8.41 8.04 -2.14
CA ALA A 646 9.45 8.62 -3.00
C ALA A 646 10.72 7.74 -3.01
N TRP A 647 11.18 7.26 -1.85
CA TRP A 647 12.35 6.37 -1.75
C TRP A 647 12.16 5.08 -2.54
N TYR A 648 10.99 4.42 -2.37
CA TYR A 648 10.62 3.24 -3.13
C TYR A 648 10.56 3.50 -4.64
N ALA A 649 10.02 4.67 -5.06
CA ALA A 649 9.99 5.06 -6.46
C ALA A 649 11.41 5.17 -7.03
N PHE A 650 12.35 5.80 -6.33
CA PHE A 650 13.74 5.88 -6.75
C PHE A 650 14.39 4.50 -6.89
N ASP A 651 14.27 3.68 -5.85
CA ASP A 651 15.04 2.45 -5.72
C ASP A 651 14.41 1.30 -6.52
N GLN A 652 13.10 1.10 -6.38
CA GLN A 652 12.41 -0.06 -6.92
C GLN A 652 11.77 0.20 -8.30
N ARG A 653 11.45 1.47 -8.64
CA ARG A 653 10.75 1.79 -9.89
C ARG A 653 11.66 2.44 -10.93
N ILE A 654 12.36 3.48 -10.55
CA ILE A 654 13.26 4.24 -11.44
C ILE A 654 14.62 3.54 -11.56
N GLY A 655 15.16 3.02 -10.46
CA GLY A 655 16.49 2.42 -10.38
C GLY A 655 17.61 3.46 -10.42
N TYR A 656 17.38 4.65 -9.80
CA TYR A 656 18.34 5.73 -9.72
C TYR A 656 18.78 6.01 -8.29
N PRO A 657 20.09 6.16 -8.00
CA PRO A 657 20.57 6.36 -6.64
C PRO A 657 20.14 7.70 -6.06
N VAL A 658 19.76 7.68 -4.79
CA VAL A 658 19.38 8.85 -4.01
C VAL A 658 20.10 8.83 -2.66
N THR A 659 20.57 9.99 -2.19
CA THR A 659 21.12 10.15 -0.85
C THR A 659 20.04 10.67 0.08
N THR A 660 19.71 9.92 1.12
CA THR A 660 18.77 10.37 2.14
C THR A 660 19.48 11.30 3.13
N ILE A 661 18.92 12.47 3.40
CA ILE A 661 19.49 13.46 4.33
C ILE A 661 18.44 13.91 5.36
N ALA A 662 18.87 14.20 6.57
CA ALA A 662 17.99 14.78 7.58
C ALA A 662 17.70 16.27 7.28
N ALA A 663 16.46 16.71 7.50
CA ALA A 663 16.07 18.11 7.35
C ALA A 663 16.96 19.06 8.18
N THR A 664 17.38 18.62 9.37
CA THR A 664 18.31 19.34 10.28
C THR A 664 19.73 19.52 9.71
N SER A 665 20.11 18.73 8.70
CA SER A 665 21.45 18.78 8.09
C SER A 665 21.54 19.71 6.86
N MET A 666 20.47 20.42 6.49
CA MET A 666 20.39 21.25 5.29
C MET A 666 21.18 22.55 5.47
N SER A 667 22.49 22.47 5.34
CA SER A 667 23.42 23.59 5.32
C SER A 667 23.94 23.85 3.91
N ALA A 668 24.55 25.01 3.66
CA ALA A 668 25.15 25.34 2.39
C ALA A 668 26.20 24.31 1.94
N GLY A 669 27.04 23.83 2.87
CA GLY A 669 28.04 22.79 2.59
C GLY A 669 27.43 21.44 2.23
N MET A 670 26.33 21.06 2.86
CA MET A 670 25.61 19.81 2.54
C MET A 670 24.95 19.92 1.16
N LEU A 671 24.22 21.02 0.91
CA LEU A 671 23.48 21.24 -0.34
C LEU A 671 24.37 21.34 -1.57
N ALA A 672 25.63 21.81 -1.44
CA ALA A 672 26.61 21.88 -2.53
C ALA A 672 26.95 20.50 -3.16
N ASN A 673 26.65 19.41 -2.47
CA ASN A 673 26.86 18.06 -2.98
C ASN A 673 25.75 17.58 -3.93
N PHE A 674 24.66 18.32 -4.06
CA PHE A 674 23.47 17.88 -4.79
C PHE A 674 23.07 18.88 -5.88
N ASP A 675 22.45 18.34 -6.92
CA ASP A 675 21.90 19.08 -8.05
C ASP A 675 20.37 19.15 -7.96
N VAL A 676 19.76 18.13 -7.31
CA VAL A 676 18.31 18.02 -7.06
C VAL A 676 18.06 17.68 -5.60
N VAL A 677 17.17 18.40 -4.95
CA VAL A 677 16.69 18.12 -3.59
C VAL A 677 15.19 17.87 -3.65
N VAL A 678 14.77 16.70 -3.15
CA VAL A 678 13.36 16.32 -3.07
C VAL A 678 12.92 16.40 -1.61
N ILE A 679 11.86 17.18 -1.34
CA ILE A 679 11.24 17.28 -0.03
C ILE A 679 9.85 16.62 -0.14
N PRO A 680 9.66 15.42 0.45
CA PRO A 680 8.36 14.75 0.55
C PRO A 680 7.37 15.58 1.36
N SER A 681 6.12 15.13 1.48
CA SER A 681 5.11 15.81 2.29
C SER A 681 5.65 16.13 3.68
N ALA A 682 5.55 17.38 4.10
CA ALA A 682 6.08 17.86 5.38
C ALA A 682 4.98 18.57 6.18
N GLY A 683 5.00 18.39 7.49
CA GLY A 683 4.04 18.97 8.42
C GLY A 683 4.37 20.40 8.86
N GLY A 684 3.48 21.01 9.64
CA GLY A 684 3.59 22.40 10.11
C GLY A 684 4.84 22.73 10.94
N GLY A 685 5.54 21.73 11.47
CA GLY A 685 6.81 21.89 12.20
C GLY A 685 8.07 21.93 11.32
N PHE A 686 7.97 21.71 10.02
CA PHE A 686 9.12 21.59 9.12
C PHE A 686 9.97 22.86 9.08
N ASP A 687 9.33 24.03 9.06
CA ASP A 687 10.02 25.33 9.11
C ASP A 687 10.90 25.50 10.36
N ASN A 688 10.44 25.01 11.50
CA ASN A 688 11.18 25.04 12.77
C ASN A 688 12.38 24.06 12.74
N VAL A 689 12.20 22.88 12.17
CA VAL A 689 13.26 21.86 12.03
C VAL A 689 14.36 22.34 11.10
N LEU A 690 13.98 22.98 9.99
CA LEU A 690 14.92 23.55 9.02
C LEU A 690 15.65 24.75 9.59
N GLY A 691 14.95 25.57 10.36
CA GLY A 691 15.47 26.83 10.94
C GLY A 691 15.77 27.90 9.89
N ASP A 692 16.11 29.09 10.35
CA ASP A 692 16.42 30.24 9.45
C ASP A 692 17.67 29.98 8.60
N GLY A 693 18.70 29.35 9.19
CA GLY A 693 19.93 29.01 8.48
C GLY A 693 19.72 28.01 7.35
N GLY A 694 19.00 26.93 7.60
CA GLY A 694 18.68 25.91 6.58
C GLY A 694 17.80 26.48 5.46
N ARG A 695 16.79 27.30 5.83
CA ARG A 695 15.93 27.96 4.85
C ARG A 695 16.72 28.92 3.95
N ALA A 696 17.60 29.74 4.52
CA ALA A 696 18.46 30.66 3.76
C ALA A 696 19.45 29.91 2.87
N ALA A 697 20.04 28.81 3.36
CA ALA A 697 20.93 27.96 2.60
C ALA A 697 20.20 27.33 1.40
N LEU A 698 19.00 26.78 1.60
CA LEU A 698 18.18 26.20 0.53
C LEU A 698 17.79 27.24 -0.51
N ALA A 699 17.35 28.43 -0.09
CA ALA A 699 16.99 29.51 -1.00
C ALA A 699 18.19 29.98 -1.84
N SER A 700 19.37 30.10 -1.24
CA SER A 700 20.61 30.47 -1.93
C SER A 700 21.06 29.38 -2.91
N TRP A 701 20.95 28.11 -2.51
CA TRP A 701 21.29 26.96 -3.34
C TRP A 701 20.39 26.86 -4.58
N VAL A 702 19.08 27.07 -4.43
CA VAL A 702 18.16 27.13 -5.58
C VAL A 702 18.58 28.25 -6.52
N ARG A 703 18.81 29.49 -6.02
CA ARG A 703 19.22 30.63 -6.87
C ARG A 703 20.53 30.38 -7.60
N ALA A 704 21.42 29.57 -7.05
CA ALA A 704 22.72 29.22 -7.64
C ALA A 704 22.62 28.09 -8.69
N GLY A 705 21.47 27.51 -8.96
CA GLY A 705 21.28 26.48 -10.00
C GLY A 705 20.72 25.15 -9.51
N GLY A 706 20.39 25.01 -8.23
CA GLY A 706 19.77 23.83 -7.67
C GLY A 706 18.32 23.64 -8.12
N VAL A 707 17.86 22.39 -8.21
CA VAL A 707 16.47 22.03 -8.50
C VAL A 707 15.80 21.54 -7.23
N LEU A 708 14.79 22.28 -6.77
CA LEU A 708 13.99 21.93 -5.61
C LEU A 708 12.67 21.29 -6.06
N VAL A 709 12.46 20.04 -5.68
CA VAL A 709 11.19 19.32 -5.91
C VAL A 709 10.45 19.17 -4.57
N THR A 710 9.20 19.61 -4.50
CA THR A 710 8.37 19.50 -3.30
C THR A 710 7.10 18.72 -3.57
N LEU A 711 6.66 17.91 -2.60
CA LEU A 711 5.46 17.09 -2.69
C LEU A 711 4.46 17.49 -1.59
N ASP A 712 3.19 17.60 -1.94
CA ASP A 712 2.05 17.77 -1.04
C ASP A 712 2.30 18.82 0.08
N GLY A 713 2.42 18.43 1.34
CA GLY A 713 2.64 19.33 2.48
C GLY A 713 3.89 20.19 2.36
N ALA A 714 4.97 19.71 1.73
CA ALA A 714 6.16 20.51 1.47
C ALA A 714 5.89 21.59 0.43
N THR A 715 4.99 21.35 -0.53
CA THR A 715 4.53 22.38 -1.48
C THR A 715 3.74 23.47 -0.75
N ALA A 716 2.94 23.10 0.24
CA ALA A 716 2.23 24.08 1.07
C ALA A 716 3.21 24.92 1.92
N TRP A 717 4.24 24.32 2.48
CA TRP A 717 5.33 25.03 3.15
C TRP A 717 6.05 25.98 2.17
N LEU A 718 6.41 25.49 0.98
CA LEU A 718 7.08 26.30 -0.06
C LEU A 718 6.25 27.51 -0.47
N ALA A 719 4.92 27.36 -0.57
CA ALA A 719 3.98 28.43 -0.93
C ALA A 719 3.76 29.45 0.22
N GLY A 720 4.32 29.21 1.40
CA GLY A 720 4.28 30.13 2.53
C GLY A 720 5.16 31.37 2.30
N GLU A 721 4.71 32.53 2.79
CA GLU A 721 5.40 33.82 2.61
C GLU A 721 6.82 33.83 3.19
N ARG A 722 7.04 33.09 4.30
CA ARG A 722 8.33 33.05 5.01
C ARG A 722 9.45 32.36 4.23
N THR A 723 9.14 31.49 3.29
CA THR A 723 10.16 30.73 2.58
C THR A 723 10.96 31.61 1.62
N GLY A 724 10.30 32.57 0.96
CA GLY A 724 10.93 33.49 0.00
C GLY A 724 11.59 32.79 -1.20
N ILE A 725 11.28 31.49 -1.44
CA ILE A 725 11.87 30.70 -2.51
C ILE A 725 11.00 30.73 -3.76
N SER A 726 9.69 30.56 -3.63
CA SER A 726 8.75 30.48 -4.75
C SER A 726 7.74 31.63 -4.72
N ARG A 727 7.16 31.94 -5.88
CA ARG A 727 6.02 32.85 -6.02
C ARG A 727 4.68 32.12 -5.93
N LEU A 728 4.65 30.80 -5.92
CA LEU A 728 3.45 30.01 -5.66
C LEU A 728 2.86 30.42 -4.30
N ARG A 729 1.55 30.56 -4.22
CA ARG A 729 0.86 30.92 -2.97
C ARG A 729 -0.32 30.00 -2.74
N LEU A 730 -0.53 29.63 -1.48
CA LEU A 730 -1.77 28.98 -1.05
C LEU A 730 -2.97 29.91 -1.33
N ARG A 731 -4.04 29.34 -1.82
CA ARG A 731 -5.32 30.02 -1.89
C ARG A 731 -5.90 30.05 -0.47
N ARG A 732 -5.86 31.20 0.16
CA ARG A 732 -6.54 31.41 1.44
C ARG A 732 -8.05 31.47 1.18
N ASP A 733 -8.81 30.72 1.92
CA ASP A 733 -10.27 30.81 1.86
C ASP A 733 -10.71 32.08 2.56
N THR A 734 -11.21 33.04 1.78
CA THR A 734 -11.76 34.28 2.29
C THR A 734 -13.27 34.23 2.40
N THR A 735 -13.90 33.16 1.95
CA THR A 735 -15.36 32.97 1.99
C THR A 735 -15.78 32.21 3.25
N ARG A 736 -15.64 32.85 4.40
CA ARG A 736 -16.23 32.41 5.68
C ARG A 736 -17.71 32.81 5.80
N ALA A 737 -18.46 32.85 4.74
CA ALA A 737 -19.78 33.51 4.76
C ALA A 737 -20.94 32.67 5.33
N ASP A 738 -20.77 31.37 5.60
CA ASP A 738 -21.90 30.52 6.04
C ASP A 738 -21.71 29.83 7.40
N SER A 739 -20.80 30.27 8.22
CA SER A 739 -20.78 29.77 9.59
C SER A 739 -21.75 30.55 10.47
N ALA A 740 -23.02 30.12 10.51
CA ALA A 740 -23.94 30.54 11.57
C ALA A 740 -23.36 30.22 12.98
N MET A 741 -22.24 29.58 13.09
CA MET A 741 -21.53 29.19 14.30
C MET A 741 -20.04 29.55 14.36
N GLY A 742 -19.51 30.36 13.44
CA GLY A 742 -18.18 31.01 13.59
C GLY A 742 -16.92 30.15 13.39
N ALA A 743 -17.01 28.84 13.12
CA ALA A 743 -15.88 27.99 12.84
C ALA A 743 -15.68 27.79 11.31
N PRO A 744 -14.41 27.81 10.80
CA PRO A 744 -14.16 27.47 9.41
C PRO A 744 -14.47 25.98 9.21
N LEU A 745 -15.30 25.68 8.22
CA LEU A 745 -15.51 24.30 7.80
C LEU A 745 -14.17 23.75 7.23
N PRO A 746 -13.68 22.62 7.70
CA PRO A 746 -12.51 22.00 7.10
C PRO A 746 -12.87 21.65 5.65
N ALA A 747 -11.91 21.82 4.76
CA ALA A 747 -12.10 21.58 3.34
C ALA A 747 -11.26 20.40 2.87
N ASP A 748 -10.88 19.53 3.77
CA ASP A 748 -10.14 18.31 3.45
C ASP A 748 -10.97 17.44 2.50
N VAL A 749 -10.36 17.08 1.37
CA VAL A 749 -10.95 16.13 0.44
C VAL A 749 -10.58 14.73 0.92
N PRO A 750 -11.55 13.85 1.19
CA PRO A 750 -11.25 12.51 1.69
C PRO A 750 -10.79 11.58 0.55
N GLY A 751 -9.70 11.93 -0.14
CA GLY A 751 -9.07 11.13 -1.17
C GLY A 751 -9.94 10.90 -2.42
N ALA A 752 -10.13 11.94 -3.24
CA ALA A 752 -10.86 11.85 -4.51
C ALA A 752 -9.91 11.86 -5.72
N ILE A 753 -10.32 11.21 -6.81
CA ILE A 753 -9.62 11.26 -8.11
C ILE A 753 -10.19 12.41 -8.92
N LEU A 754 -9.33 13.36 -9.28
CA LEU A 754 -9.67 14.55 -10.02
C LEU A 754 -9.05 14.54 -11.41
N ARG A 755 -9.77 15.11 -12.35
CA ARG A 755 -9.32 15.38 -13.71
C ARG A 755 -8.42 16.60 -13.71
N THR A 756 -7.33 16.52 -14.49
CA THR A 756 -6.46 17.66 -14.77
C THR A 756 -6.23 17.82 -16.26
N MET A 757 -5.89 19.04 -16.64
CA MET A 757 -5.46 19.44 -17.99
C MET A 757 -3.95 19.59 -17.98
N VAL A 758 -3.27 19.13 -19.05
CA VAL A 758 -1.81 19.13 -19.10
C VAL A 758 -1.26 19.92 -20.28
N ASP A 759 -0.12 20.58 -20.07
CA ASP A 759 0.67 21.16 -21.16
C ASP A 759 1.69 20.13 -21.66
N THR A 760 1.32 19.39 -22.70
CA THR A 760 2.13 18.30 -23.27
C THR A 760 3.47 18.76 -23.88
N LEU A 761 3.72 20.05 -24.05
CA LEU A 761 4.98 20.59 -24.56
C LEU A 761 6.04 20.77 -23.47
N SER A 762 5.64 20.76 -22.21
CA SER A 762 6.58 20.85 -21.10
C SER A 762 7.50 19.62 -21.03
N PRO A 763 8.82 19.80 -20.88
CA PRO A 763 9.75 18.68 -20.68
C PRO A 763 9.42 17.80 -19.47
N LEU A 764 8.75 18.35 -18.44
CA LEU A 764 8.26 17.57 -17.29
C LEU A 764 7.24 16.51 -17.69
N LEU A 765 6.57 16.70 -18.83
CA LEU A 765 5.55 15.78 -19.36
C LEU A 765 6.06 14.94 -20.54
N ALA A 766 7.38 14.83 -20.71
CA ALA A 766 7.95 13.93 -21.73
C ALA A 766 7.35 12.52 -21.62
N GLY A 767 6.73 12.04 -22.70
CA GLY A 767 6.03 10.77 -22.76
C GLY A 767 4.56 10.77 -22.28
N VAL A 768 4.05 11.89 -21.79
CA VAL A 768 2.59 12.05 -21.58
C VAL A 768 1.97 12.47 -22.91
N ARG A 769 1.09 11.64 -23.45
CA ARG A 769 0.44 11.85 -24.75
C ARG A 769 -0.98 12.38 -24.63
N GLU A 770 -1.57 12.15 -23.46
CA GLU A 770 -2.94 12.54 -23.13
C GLU A 770 -2.98 14.03 -22.74
N THR A 771 -4.07 14.71 -23.07
CA THR A 771 -4.32 16.12 -22.69
C THR A 771 -4.92 16.22 -21.28
N GLU A 772 -5.28 15.09 -20.68
CA GLU A 772 -5.87 14.98 -19.34
C GLU A 772 -5.15 13.87 -18.55
N VAL A 773 -4.91 14.13 -17.28
CA VAL A 773 -4.28 13.16 -16.37
C VAL A 773 -5.09 13.08 -15.08
N PRO A 774 -5.50 11.90 -14.62
CA PRO A 774 -6.09 11.73 -13.30
C PRO A 774 -5.05 11.93 -12.19
N VAL A 775 -5.44 12.63 -11.13
CA VAL A 775 -4.59 12.84 -9.94
C VAL A 775 -5.39 12.60 -8.66
N LEU A 776 -4.72 12.24 -7.57
CA LEU A 776 -5.30 12.17 -6.25
C LEU A 776 -5.28 13.56 -5.59
N MET A 777 -6.40 13.93 -4.98
CA MET A 777 -6.46 14.99 -3.99
C MET A 777 -6.89 14.40 -2.65
N PHE A 778 -6.00 14.53 -1.65
CA PHE A 778 -6.21 14.01 -0.29
C PHE A 778 -5.73 15.06 0.72
N SER A 779 -6.29 16.26 0.60
CA SER A 779 -6.00 17.42 1.46
C SER A 779 -6.97 18.58 1.16
N ASP A 780 -6.90 19.64 1.98
CA ASP A 780 -7.58 20.91 1.76
C ASP A 780 -6.78 21.90 0.88
N ARG A 781 -5.58 21.52 0.45
CA ARG A 781 -4.59 22.44 -0.13
C ARG A 781 -4.85 22.70 -1.59
N ASN A 782 -4.98 23.98 -1.93
CA ASN A 782 -5.00 24.43 -3.31
C ASN A 782 -4.21 25.76 -3.45
N TYR A 783 -3.85 26.09 -4.68
CA TYR A 783 -2.87 27.15 -4.94
C TYR A 783 -3.41 28.18 -5.92
N ARG A 784 -2.98 29.45 -5.74
CA ARG A 784 -3.23 30.52 -6.71
C ARG A 784 -2.12 30.53 -7.74
N VAL A 785 -2.49 30.66 -9.01
CA VAL A 785 -1.56 31.02 -10.07
C VAL A 785 -1.26 32.52 -9.94
N PRO A 786 0.00 32.94 -9.85
CA PRO A 786 0.35 34.35 -9.91
C PRO A 786 -0.16 35.01 -11.22
N ASN A 787 -0.65 36.22 -11.14
CA ASN A 787 -1.13 36.95 -12.31
C ASN A 787 0.00 37.35 -13.29
N ASP A 788 1.26 37.29 -12.84
CA ASP A 788 2.45 37.56 -13.67
C ASP A 788 2.88 36.28 -14.38
N LEU A 789 2.68 36.21 -15.70
CA LEU A 789 3.10 35.07 -16.55
C LEU A 789 4.61 34.81 -16.51
N ARG A 790 5.43 35.77 -16.05
CA ARG A 790 6.88 35.60 -15.85
C ARG A 790 7.20 34.90 -14.51
N ALA A 791 6.21 34.73 -13.65
CA ALA A 791 6.42 34.17 -12.31
C ALA A 791 6.65 32.67 -12.32
N GLY A 792 6.14 31.94 -13.33
CA GLY A 792 6.21 30.46 -13.42
C GLY A 792 5.05 29.92 -14.25
N GLU A 793 4.97 28.59 -14.30
CA GLU A 793 4.09 27.84 -15.17
C GLU A 793 3.37 26.72 -14.43
N ALA A 794 2.05 26.64 -14.56
CA ALA A 794 1.27 25.51 -14.12
C ALA A 794 1.18 24.47 -15.25
N VAL A 795 2.08 23.50 -15.19
CA VAL A 795 2.24 22.44 -16.20
C VAL A 795 1.07 21.47 -16.20
N ILE A 796 0.52 21.19 -15.00
CA ILE A 796 -0.71 20.42 -14.81
C ILE A 796 -1.67 21.28 -13.98
N ARG A 797 -2.91 21.44 -14.47
CA ARG A 797 -3.97 22.20 -13.79
C ARG A 797 -5.20 21.35 -13.57
N TYR A 798 -5.87 21.53 -12.47
CA TYR A 798 -7.19 20.93 -12.25
C TYR A 798 -8.17 21.41 -13.32
N ALA A 799 -9.03 20.50 -13.77
CA ALA A 799 -10.03 20.78 -14.81
C ALA A 799 -11.07 21.81 -14.33
N PRO A 800 -11.87 22.39 -15.25
CA PRO A 800 -13.02 23.22 -14.89
C PRO A 800 -13.99 22.47 -13.97
N GLU A 801 -14.73 23.22 -13.15
CA GLU A 801 -15.60 22.74 -12.09
C GLU A 801 -16.54 21.60 -12.55
N ASN A 802 -17.22 21.79 -13.68
CA ASN A 802 -18.20 20.85 -14.24
C ASN A 802 -17.59 19.54 -14.78
N ARG A 803 -16.25 19.43 -14.85
CA ARG A 803 -15.51 18.25 -15.34
C ARG A 803 -14.49 17.74 -14.33
N LEU A 804 -14.39 18.37 -13.16
CA LEU A 804 -13.28 18.17 -12.22
C LEU A 804 -13.26 16.75 -11.63
N ARG A 805 -14.40 16.28 -11.12
CA ARG A 805 -14.50 15.01 -10.39
C ARG A 805 -14.51 13.81 -11.35
N LEU A 806 -13.66 12.84 -11.10
CA LEU A 806 -13.67 11.53 -11.76
C LEU A 806 -14.23 10.44 -10.85
N ALA A 807 -13.79 10.40 -9.59
CA ALA A 807 -14.23 9.42 -8.59
C ALA A 807 -14.01 9.93 -7.16
N GLY A 808 -14.72 9.34 -6.21
CA GLY A 808 -14.62 9.66 -4.79
C GLY A 808 -15.46 10.87 -4.37
N TYR A 809 -15.44 11.18 -3.10
CA TYR A 809 -16.29 12.21 -2.52
C TYR A 809 -15.63 13.61 -2.55
N LEU A 810 -16.41 14.61 -2.91
CA LEU A 810 -16.03 16.02 -2.81
C LEU A 810 -17.13 16.76 -2.03
N TRP A 811 -16.72 17.59 -1.09
CA TRP A 811 -17.64 18.53 -0.45
C TRP A 811 -18.19 19.51 -1.49
N PRO A 812 -19.44 19.99 -1.34
CA PRO A 812 -20.10 20.80 -2.37
C PRO A 812 -19.33 22.03 -2.85
N GLU A 813 -18.54 22.66 -1.97
CA GLU A 813 -17.77 23.87 -2.29
C GLU A 813 -16.39 23.59 -2.90
N VAL A 814 -15.86 22.36 -2.81
CA VAL A 814 -14.51 22.01 -3.28
C VAL A 814 -14.33 22.22 -4.79
N PRO A 815 -15.27 21.82 -5.66
CA PRO A 815 -15.10 22.03 -7.11
C PRO A 815 -14.80 23.47 -7.50
N ALA A 816 -15.54 24.43 -6.99
CA ALA A 816 -15.34 25.86 -7.26
C ALA A 816 -14.00 26.39 -6.73
N ARG A 817 -13.51 25.82 -5.63
CA ARG A 817 -12.23 26.22 -5.02
C ARG A 817 -11.03 25.69 -5.78
N VAL A 818 -11.09 24.45 -6.26
CA VAL A 818 -9.96 23.70 -6.82
C VAL A 818 -9.83 23.92 -8.33
N ALA A 819 -10.95 24.14 -9.04
CA ALA A 819 -10.96 24.31 -10.50
C ALA A 819 -9.92 25.34 -10.98
N GLY A 820 -9.12 24.94 -12.00
CA GLY A 820 -8.10 25.77 -12.61
C GLY A 820 -6.83 25.99 -11.79
N SER A 821 -6.77 25.54 -10.51
CA SER A 821 -5.55 25.67 -9.71
C SER A 821 -4.46 24.70 -10.19
N PRO A 822 -3.16 24.98 -9.94
CA PRO A 822 -2.08 24.10 -10.37
C PRO A 822 -2.01 22.82 -9.50
N TYR A 823 -1.85 21.67 -10.18
CA TYR A 823 -1.39 20.43 -9.56
C TYR A 823 0.12 20.28 -9.65
N LEU A 824 0.72 20.64 -10.80
CA LEU A 824 2.18 20.68 -11.00
C LEU A 824 2.58 22.08 -11.42
N TRP A 825 3.39 22.70 -10.60
CA TRP A 825 3.96 24.03 -10.81
C TRP A 825 5.45 23.95 -11.07
N THR A 826 5.96 24.74 -12.01
CA THR A 826 7.40 24.97 -12.22
C THR A 826 7.72 26.45 -12.28
N GLU A 827 8.87 26.85 -11.71
CA GLU A 827 9.31 28.23 -11.62
C GLU A 827 10.83 28.32 -11.70
N ARG A 828 11.35 29.25 -12.49
CA ARG A 828 12.78 29.63 -12.46
C ARG A 828 13.04 30.56 -11.28
N VAL A 829 14.07 30.24 -10.49
CA VAL A 829 14.50 31.03 -9.33
C VAL A 829 16.00 31.26 -9.41
N GLY A 830 16.41 32.43 -9.94
CA GLY A 830 17.81 32.68 -10.32
C GLY A 830 18.25 31.78 -11.47
N SER A 831 19.33 31.02 -11.29
CA SER A 831 19.80 30.02 -12.26
C SER A 831 19.16 28.62 -12.01
N GLY A 832 18.44 28.42 -10.91
CA GLY A 832 17.83 27.14 -10.54
C GLY A 832 16.35 27.11 -10.81
N ARG A 833 15.70 26.09 -10.23
CA ARG A 833 14.29 25.78 -10.52
C ARG A 833 13.57 25.20 -9.29
N VAL A 834 12.31 25.56 -9.17
CA VAL A 834 11.34 24.91 -8.29
C VAL A 834 10.39 24.08 -9.15
N ILE A 835 10.08 22.86 -8.69
CA ILE A 835 9.07 21.96 -9.25
C ILE A 835 8.21 21.50 -8.08
N ALA A 836 6.93 21.87 -8.07
CA ALA A 836 6.07 21.66 -6.91
C ALA A 836 4.81 20.88 -7.29
N PHE A 837 4.62 19.72 -6.66
CA PHE A 837 3.44 18.89 -6.79
C PHE A 837 2.45 19.22 -5.66
N ALA A 838 1.20 19.50 -5.99
CA ALA A 838 0.14 19.78 -5.01
C ALA A 838 -0.28 18.55 -4.20
N GLY A 839 -0.03 17.36 -4.72
CA GLY A 839 -0.23 16.07 -4.04
C GLY A 839 1.00 15.20 -4.15
N ASP A 840 0.95 13.97 -3.63
CA ASP A 840 2.03 13.00 -3.74
C ASP A 840 1.87 12.14 -5.01
N PRO A 841 2.73 12.28 -6.04
CA PRO A 841 2.62 11.53 -7.29
C PRO A 841 2.98 10.04 -7.13
N ASN A 842 3.57 9.65 -5.99
CA ASN A 842 4.01 8.28 -5.69
C ASN A 842 3.11 7.59 -4.64
N PHE A 843 2.00 8.19 -4.27
CA PHE A 843 1.11 7.72 -3.20
C PHE A 843 0.84 6.22 -3.28
N ARG A 844 1.31 5.46 -2.28
CA ARG A 844 1.16 4.00 -2.11
C ARG A 844 1.65 3.15 -3.31
N ASP A 845 2.57 3.65 -4.16
CA ASP A 845 2.92 2.99 -5.45
C ASP A 845 1.69 2.72 -6.36
N MET A 846 0.55 3.28 -6.03
CA MET A 846 -0.71 3.12 -6.76
C MET A 846 -0.75 3.98 -8.03
N TRP A 847 -0.14 5.17 -8.01
CA TRP A 847 -0.20 6.16 -9.09
C TRP A 847 0.86 5.94 -10.17
N ARG A 848 0.81 4.76 -10.81
CA ARG A 848 1.75 4.35 -11.87
C ARG A 848 1.73 5.30 -13.07
N GLY A 849 0.59 5.94 -13.33
CA GLY A 849 0.45 6.93 -14.39
C GLY A 849 1.24 8.22 -14.19
N LEU A 850 1.62 8.56 -12.94
CA LEU A 850 2.41 9.77 -12.61
C LEU A 850 3.90 9.48 -12.42
N LEU A 851 4.33 8.22 -12.33
CA LEU A 851 5.73 7.86 -12.15
C LEU A 851 6.67 8.49 -13.19
N PRO A 852 6.35 8.51 -14.51
CA PRO A 852 7.21 9.20 -15.50
C PRO A 852 7.31 10.71 -15.26
N VAL A 853 6.25 11.35 -14.80
CA VAL A 853 6.23 12.79 -14.49
C VAL A 853 7.14 13.11 -13.30
N PHE A 854 7.08 12.30 -12.25
CA PHE A 854 7.99 12.41 -11.11
C PHE A 854 9.45 12.17 -11.54
N ALA A 855 9.72 11.10 -12.30
CA ALA A 855 11.05 10.80 -12.79
C ALA A 855 11.61 11.93 -13.70
N ASN A 856 10.78 12.53 -14.56
CA ASN A 856 11.19 13.67 -15.39
C ASN A 856 11.55 14.91 -14.53
N ALA A 857 10.82 15.18 -13.45
CA ALA A 857 11.14 16.25 -12.52
C ALA A 857 12.55 16.10 -11.91
N ILE A 858 12.98 14.87 -11.69
CA ILE A 858 14.27 14.52 -11.10
C ILE A 858 15.38 14.47 -12.17
N LEU A 859 15.17 13.65 -13.21
CA LEU A 859 16.22 13.32 -14.17
C LEU A 859 16.42 14.42 -15.22
N LEU A 860 15.39 15.19 -15.52
CA LEU A 860 15.45 16.25 -16.54
C LEU A 860 15.44 17.67 -15.94
N GLY A 861 15.00 17.86 -14.69
CA GLY A 861 14.72 19.15 -14.06
C GLY A 861 15.85 20.20 -14.17
N ARG A 862 17.11 19.76 -14.24
CA ARG A 862 18.29 20.63 -14.42
C ARG A 862 18.63 20.92 -15.88
N SER A 863 18.08 20.19 -16.84
CA SER A 863 18.49 20.25 -18.25
C SER A 863 17.70 21.25 -19.08
N PHE A 864 16.67 21.92 -18.52
CA PHE A 864 15.83 22.89 -19.26
C PHE A 864 15.47 24.14 -18.46
#